data_2cf46efdef064ae80b69bf72c8cf15a3
#
_entry.id   2cf46efdef064ae80b69bf72c8cf15a3
#
_cell.length_a   1.000
_cell.length_b   1.000
_cell.length_c   1.000
_cell.angle_alpha   90.00
_cell.angle_beta   90.00
_cell.angle_gamma   90.00
#
_symmetry.space_group_name_H-M   'P 1'
#
loop_
_entity.id
_entity.type
_entity.pdbx_description
1 polymer ?
#
loop_
_entity_poly.entity_id
_entity_poly.type
_entity_poly.pdbx_seq_one_letter_code
_entity_poly.pdbx_strand_id
1 'polypeptide(L)'
;MNESNNLNVLKVVQMLLQEEQDKSSITPALIEEKISLALLLNRGWERDLDREWVVTELIRRFSVWIGKDATLVDNEGHQPWLSPDRKRNWRYWQRYREWQEPKLPWSAIDGLDSSTDDVLGLLEDPTRSGNWDRRGLVVGHVQSGKTGNYNGLICKAADAGYKIIVVLAGMHNNLRSQTQMRLDEGFLGYATNALQDGALNIIGVGKIDGDPAIRPNYATNRSENGDFSAKVAKNLGITPEQRPWLFVIKKNKSVLQRLLHWITNHVADASEPETGRRIVTNLPLLVIDDEADHASVDTGEQLFGEDGIADPEHQPTAINSLIRKILHAFTRKAYVGYTATPFANIFIHERGATRDEGPDLFPSSFIINLGAPSNYVGPARVFGVAGPDGRECGLPLVRIVDDHCSEDGKSGWMPVAHKSSHRPHDPSTDSCLPASLTDAIDAFILACAIRDVRGQGDEHSSMLVHVTRFNAVQQIVHERVNEYVRQLRQRMSRRIGHEAILSRLRELWLDDFAPTTAAVDFGSGADHNEDDTWGQIAEALPAVLEVVSVRMINGTAKDALDYADSATGLKVIAIGGDKLARGLTLEGLCTSYFLRASRMYDTLMQMGRWFGYRPGYLDVCRLYTTGELVEWFEHITDAAEELREEFDEMVGSGGTPRDFGLRVKSHPVLMVTSRLKMRAARSLYLSFSGSVVETVTLFREPVQNAKNFEAFRRFSAALGPSSAIPAQKRGASTERWSGAVWRDAAWEAVVAFLDDYATHPEALKVNARALSEFIAAMAREGELTSWTVAVVGGGVQERAENVSGVSVPRMMRKAKPQLDRYAIGRLLSPRDEGLDLDEAAWFAALAETRRAWHADPGRMTSASEPEVPSGTAMRRVRGFGAEGVPARPETGLLLLYLLDPEESEVKSLVGRGPVVAFGISFPGSHAGTKVEYKVNNVLWEQQYGAAE
;
A
#
# COMPACT_ATOMS: atom_id res chain seq x y z
N MET A 1 28.33 7.42 -33.20
CA MET A 1 27.60 6.14 -33.13
C MET A 1 26.21 6.34 -33.70
N ASN A 2 25.69 5.44 -34.47
CA ASN A 2 24.42 5.62 -35.15
C ASN A 2 23.31 5.05 -34.23
N GLU A 3 22.85 5.86 -33.26
CA GLU A 3 21.78 5.50 -32.29
C GLU A 3 20.56 4.85 -32.98
N SER A 4 20.33 5.18 -34.25
CA SER A 4 19.23 4.63 -35.02
C SER A 4 19.32 3.13 -35.27
N ASN A 5 20.53 2.53 -35.48
CA ASN A 5 20.67 1.10 -35.72
C ASN A 5 20.51 0.30 -34.44
N ASN A 6 21.07 0.75 -33.33
CA ASN A 6 20.89 0.13 -32.03
C ASN A 6 19.41 0.07 -31.63
N LEU A 7 18.69 1.18 -31.81
CA LEU A 7 17.25 1.25 -31.52
C LEU A 7 16.40 0.37 -32.44
N ASN A 8 16.77 0.24 -33.71
CA ASN A 8 16.04 -0.61 -34.65
C ASN A 8 16.22 -2.08 -34.34
N VAL A 9 17.46 -2.54 -34.06
CA VAL A 9 17.75 -3.90 -33.64
C VAL A 9 17.05 -4.19 -32.32
N LEU A 10 17.15 -3.30 -31.34
CA LEU A 10 16.51 -3.41 -30.05
C LEU A 10 14.98 -3.62 -30.20
N LYS A 11 14.29 -2.82 -31.03
CA LYS A 11 12.85 -2.96 -31.27
C LYS A 11 12.47 -4.30 -31.87
N VAL A 12 13.21 -4.77 -32.85
CA VAL A 12 12.92 -6.07 -33.51
C VAL A 12 13.19 -7.24 -32.59
N VAL A 13 14.30 -7.23 -31.85
CA VAL A 13 14.63 -8.29 -30.89
C VAL A 13 13.63 -8.31 -29.75
N GLN A 14 13.24 -7.14 -29.27
CA GLN A 14 12.21 -7.00 -28.26
C GLN A 14 10.87 -7.63 -28.68
N MET A 15 10.45 -7.41 -29.94
CA MET A 15 9.24 -8.02 -30.49
C MET A 15 9.36 -9.55 -30.58
N LEU A 16 10.52 -10.06 -30.97
CA LEU A 16 10.79 -11.50 -31.05
C LEU A 16 10.80 -12.18 -29.67
N LEU A 17 11.27 -11.49 -28.63
CA LEU A 17 11.29 -11.99 -27.27
C LEU A 17 9.92 -11.93 -26.57
N GLN A 18 8.99 -11.11 -27.09
CA GLN A 18 7.62 -11.06 -26.59
C GLN A 18 6.81 -12.34 -26.87
N GLU A 19 7.12 -13.03 -27.95
CA GLU A 19 6.46 -14.28 -28.35
C GLU A 19 6.87 -15.46 -27.45
N GLU A 20 7.92 -15.33 -26.64
CA GLU A 20 8.34 -16.35 -25.68
C GLU A 20 7.32 -16.45 -24.54
N GLN A 21 6.76 -17.65 -24.34
CA GLN A 21 5.72 -17.92 -23.34
C GLN A 21 6.23 -17.85 -21.89
N ASP A 22 7.49 -18.20 -21.68
CA ASP A 22 8.14 -18.16 -20.38
C ASP A 22 9.22 -17.07 -20.37
N LYS A 23 8.89 -15.94 -19.74
CA LYS A 23 9.81 -14.80 -19.67
C LYS A 23 10.99 -15.03 -18.73
N SER A 24 10.93 -16.03 -17.86
CA SER A 24 12.06 -16.44 -17.02
C SER A 24 13.15 -17.17 -17.83
N SER A 25 12.83 -17.61 -19.05
CA SER A 25 13.78 -18.24 -19.97
C SER A 25 14.61 -17.26 -20.80
N ILE A 26 14.38 -15.94 -20.67
CA ILE A 26 15.11 -14.92 -21.42
C ILE A 26 16.51 -14.76 -20.80
N THR A 27 17.45 -15.42 -21.44
CA THR A 27 18.87 -15.40 -21.06
C THR A 27 19.68 -14.52 -22.03
N PRO A 28 20.87 -14.04 -21.65
CA PRO A 28 21.78 -13.32 -22.57
C PRO A 28 22.04 -14.10 -23.87
N ALA A 29 22.14 -15.41 -23.79
CA ALA A 29 22.35 -16.28 -24.99
C ALA A 29 21.13 -16.25 -25.93
N LEU A 30 19.90 -16.29 -25.38
CA LEU A 30 18.69 -16.18 -26.18
C LEU A 30 18.57 -14.81 -26.84
N ILE A 31 18.92 -13.73 -26.11
CA ILE A 31 18.95 -12.36 -26.65
C ILE A 31 19.92 -12.27 -27.83
N GLU A 32 21.13 -12.79 -27.71
CA GLU A 32 22.13 -12.84 -28.79
C GLU A 32 21.65 -13.62 -30.00
N GLU A 33 20.94 -14.72 -29.79
CA GLU A 33 20.30 -15.48 -30.86
C GLU A 33 19.26 -14.64 -31.61
N LYS A 34 18.41 -13.94 -30.88
CA LYS A 34 17.38 -13.06 -31.46
C LYS A 34 17.99 -11.82 -32.14
N ILE A 35 19.09 -11.26 -31.62
CA ILE A 35 19.85 -10.21 -32.32
C ILE A 35 20.36 -10.73 -33.66
N SER A 36 20.93 -11.94 -33.67
CA SER A 36 21.41 -12.55 -34.90
C SER A 36 20.28 -12.78 -35.91
N LEU A 37 19.11 -13.17 -35.46
CA LEU A 37 17.91 -13.29 -36.28
C LEU A 37 17.44 -11.94 -36.82
N ALA A 38 17.42 -10.87 -36.02
CA ALA A 38 17.08 -9.53 -36.46
C ALA A 38 18.02 -8.99 -37.53
N LEU A 39 19.32 -9.30 -37.44
CA LEU A 39 20.32 -8.93 -38.43
C LEU A 39 20.21 -9.72 -39.76
N LEU A 40 19.61 -10.91 -39.75
CA LEU A 40 19.23 -11.62 -40.97
C LEU A 40 18.10 -10.89 -41.72
N LEU A 41 17.20 -10.22 -41.01
CA LEU A 41 16.12 -9.44 -41.61
C LEU A 41 16.64 -8.16 -42.28
N ASN A 42 17.65 -7.52 -41.68
CA ASN A 42 18.28 -6.34 -42.25
C ASN A 42 19.77 -6.23 -41.89
N ARG A 43 20.61 -6.71 -42.79
CA ARG A 43 22.09 -6.67 -42.66
C ARG A 43 22.67 -5.25 -42.61
N GLY A 44 21.91 -4.23 -42.99
CA GLY A 44 22.33 -2.84 -42.90
C GLY A 44 22.48 -2.34 -41.45
N TRP A 45 21.80 -2.99 -40.50
CA TRP A 45 21.88 -2.64 -39.08
C TRP A 45 23.18 -3.10 -38.42
N GLU A 46 23.91 -4.08 -39.02
CA GLU A 46 25.18 -4.58 -38.47
C GLU A 46 26.30 -3.53 -38.47
N ARG A 47 26.17 -2.50 -39.34
CA ARG A 47 27.13 -1.40 -39.35
C ARG A 47 26.92 -0.50 -38.15
N ASP A 48 27.97 -0.30 -37.37
CA ASP A 48 27.95 0.52 -36.15
C ASP A 48 26.98 0.07 -35.06
N LEU A 49 26.61 -1.24 -35.05
CA LEU A 49 25.80 -1.85 -34.00
C LEU A 49 26.66 -2.10 -32.76
N ASP A 50 26.24 -1.51 -31.64
CA ASP A 50 26.77 -1.84 -30.32
C ASP A 50 25.95 -3.00 -29.73
N ARG A 51 26.44 -4.22 -29.93
CA ARG A 51 25.74 -5.44 -29.47
C ARG A 51 25.68 -5.53 -27.98
N GLU A 52 26.76 -5.17 -27.30
CA GLU A 52 26.85 -5.23 -25.84
C GLU A 52 25.84 -4.29 -25.20
N TRP A 53 25.74 -3.07 -25.70
CA TRP A 53 24.69 -2.14 -25.27
C TRP A 53 23.27 -2.67 -25.54
N VAL A 54 23.01 -3.28 -26.70
CA VAL A 54 21.69 -3.83 -27.04
C VAL A 54 21.34 -5.01 -26.11
N VAL A 55 22.29 -5.90 -25.82
CA VAL A 55 22.09 -7.01 -24.90
C VAL A 55 21.80 -6.50 -23.49
N THR A 56 22.62 -5.62 -22.97
CA THR A 56 22.47 -5.01 -21.63
C THR A 56 21.13 -4.29 -21.52
N GLU A 57 20.74 -3.51 -22.51
CA GLU A 57 19.49 -2.79 -22.52
C GLU A 57 18.28 -3.74 -22.60
N LEU A 58 18.36 -4.85 -23.34
CA LEU A 58 17.31 -5.86 -23.37
C LEU A 58 17.19 -6.62 -22.04
N ILE A 59 18.31 -7.00 -21.44
CA ILE A 59 18.32 -7.62 -20.11
C ILE A 59 17.63 -6.68 -19.12
N ARG A 60 18.02 -5.41 -19.09
CA ARG A 60 17.40 -4.38 -18.23
C ARG A 60 15.89 -4.27 -18.44
N ARG A 61 15.39 -4.37 -19.67
CA ARG A 61 13.97 -4.26 -20.01
C ARG A 61 13.16 -5.49 -19.62
N PHE A 62 13.76 -6.69 -19.69
CA PHE A 62 13.06 -7.94 -19.36
C PHE A 62 13.25 -8.40 -17.92
N SER A 63 14.18 -7.84 -17.15
CA SER A 63 14.40 -8.18 -15.74
C SER A 63 13.33 -7.65 -14.78
N VAL A 64 12.51 -6.68 -15.22
CA VAL A 64 11.45 -6.09 -14.41
C VAL A 64 10.10 -6.71 -14.75
N TRP A 65 9.39 -7.19 -13.75
CA TRP A 65 8.00 -7.63 -13.88
C TRP A 65 7.09 -6.82 -12.96
N ILE A 66 5.81 -6.74 -13.27
CA ILE A 66 4.80 -6.03 -12.47
C ILE A 66 3.76 -7.05 -12.03
N GLY A 67 3.42 -7.02 -10.73
CA GLY A 67 2.32 -7.80 -10.18
C GLY A 67 0.99 -7.42 -10.83
N LYS A 68 0.02 -8.33 -10.82
CA LYS A 68 -1.33 -8.02 -11.30
C LYS A 68 -2.00 -7.02 -10.35
N ASP A 69 -2.74 -6.09 -10.92
CA ASP A 69 -3.57 -5.18 -10.16
C ASP A 69 -4.76 -5.95 -9.54
N ALA A 70 -5.07 -5.66 -8.30
CA ALA A 70 -6.25 -6.18 -7.62
C ALA A 70 -7.38 -5.14 -7.71
N THR A 71 -8.57 -5.54 -8.15
CA THR A 71 -9.66 -4.60 -8.46
C THR A 71 -10.97 -5.03 -7.83
N LEU A 72 -11.54 -4.18 -6.96
CA LEU A 72 -12.91 -4.28 -6.47
C LEU A 72 -13.83 -3.43 -7.35
N VAL A 73 -14.95 -3.97 -7.81
CA VAL A 73 -15.84 -3.31 -8.79
C VAL A 73 -17.30 -3.41 -8.39
N ASP A 74 -17.99 -2.29 -8.45
CA ASP A 74 -19.46 -2.24 -8.50
C ASP A 74 -19.90 -2.05 -9.96
N ASN A 75 -20.51 -3.08 -10.51
CA ASN A 75 -21.00 -3.11 -11.88
C ASN A 75 -22.46 -2.62 -12.00
N GLU A 76 -23.09 -2.15 -10.92
CA GLU A 76 -24.45 -1.67 -10.97
C GLU A 76 -24.60 -0.50 -11.96
N GLY A 77 -25.43 -0.69 -12.99
CA GLY A 77 -25.67 0.29 -14.03
C GLY A 77 -24.51 0.55 -14.99
N HIS A 78 -23.40 -0.21 -14.88
CA HIS A 78 -22.23 -0.13 -15.75
C HIS A 78 -22.19 -1.31 -16.72
N GLN A 79 -21.80 -1.04 -17.96
CA GLN A 79 -21.58 -2.08 -18.97
C GLN A 79 -20.12 -2.00 -19.49
N PRO A 80 -19.44 -3.13 -19.66
CA PRO A 80 -18.13 -3.15 -20.29
C PRO A 80 -18.22 -2.55 -21.71
N TRP A 81 -17.42 -1.54 -21.97
CA TRP A 81 -17.48 -0.77 -23.21
C TRP A 81 -16.11 -0.68 -23.92
N LEU A 82 -15.01 -0.83 -23.17
CA LEU A 82 -13.68 -0.71 -23.70
C LEU A 82 -13.29 -1.99 -24.46
N SER A 83 -13.25 -1.89 -25.78
CA SER A 83 -12.91 -2.98 -26.68
C SER A 83 -11.68 -2.65 -27.51
N PRO A 84 -10.95 -3.66 -28.06
CA PRO A 84 -9.83 -3.43 -28.96
C PRO A 84 -10.17 -2.55 -30.16
N ASP A 85 -11.39 -2.66 -30.68
CA ASP A 85 -11.84 -1.84 -31.81
C ASP A 85 -11.97 -0.36 -31.47
N ARG A 86 -12.35 -0.03 -30.23
CA ARG A 86 -12.41 1.36 -29.73
C ARG A 86 -11.02 2.01 -29.71
N LYS A 87 -9.97 1.21 -29.49
CA LYS A 87 -8.59 1.69 -29.31
C LYS A 87 -7.80 1.86 -30.61
N ARG A 88 -8.33 1.43 -31.75
CA ARG A 88 -7.60 1.38 -33.04
C ARG A 88 -7.00 2.71 -33.48
N ASN A 89 -7.63 3.83 -33.15
CA ASN A 89 -7.21 5.17 -33.62
C ASN A 89 -6.82 6.11 -32.48
N TRP A 90 -6.37 5.55 -31.37
CA TRP A 90 -6.01 6.32 -30.20
C TRP A 90 -4.62 6.94 -30.37
N ARG A 91 -4.60 8.26 -30.63
CA ARG A 91 -3.38 9.00 -30.93
C ARG A 91 -2.72 9.58 -29.68
N TYR A 92 -3.50 10.04 -28.68
CA TYR A 92 -2.95 10.56 -27.43
C TYR A 92 -2.21 9.48 -26.67
N TRP A 93 -2.80 8.27 -26.57
CA TRP A 93 -2.16 7.12 -25.93
C TRP A 93 -0.93 6.65 -26.71
N GLN A 94 -1.05 6.50 -28.03
CA GLN A 94 0.05 6.00 -28.85
C GLN A 94 1.30 6.87 -28.74
N ARG A 95 1.16 8.21 -28.86
CA ARG A 95 2.32 9.11 -28.73
C ARG A 95 2.88 9.13 -27.31
N TYR A 96 2.05 8.93 -26.25
CA TYR A 96 2.51 8.82 -24.88
C TYR A 96 3.30 7.54 -24.67
N ARG A 97 2.81 6.41 -25.16
CA ARG A 97 3.48 5.12 -25.15
C ARG A 97 4.86 5.20 -25.84
N GLU A 98 4.91 5.67 -27.07
CA GLU A 98 6.16 5.82 -27.85
C GLU A 98 7.16 6.75 -27.15
N TRP A 99 6.69 7.78 -26.46
CA TRP A 99 7.55 8.68 -25.69
C TRP A 99 8.11 8.03 -24.41
N GLN A 100 7.40 7.06 -23.84
CA GLN A 100 7.84 6.34 -22.64
C GLN A 100 8.73 5.13 -22.97
N GLU A 101 8.60 4.52 -24.12
CA GLU A 101 9.37 3.33 -24.52
C GLU A 101 10.90 3.45 -24.35
N PRO A 102 11.54 4.60 -24.66
CA PRO A 102 12.97 4.77 -24.41
C PRO A 102 13.34 4.89 -22.92
N LYS A 103 12.39 5.20 -22.04
CA LYS A 103 12.63 5.56 -20.64
C LYS A 103 12.32 4.44 -19.67
N LEU A 104 11.40 3.56 -20.02
CA LEU A 104 10.88 2.52 -19.13
C LEU A 104 11.15 1.12 -19.70
N PRO A 105 11.33 0.13 -18.84
CA PRO A 105 11.32 -1.27 -19.25
C PRO A 105 9.99 -1.62 -19.93
N TRP A 106 10.05 -2.57 -20.87
CA TRP A 106 8.86 -2.98 -21.63
C TRP A 106 7.72 -3.48 -20.74
N SER A 107 8.04 -4.31 -19.75
CA SER A 107 7.05 -4.79 -18.77
C SER A 107 6.37 -3.65 -18.01
N ALA A 108 7.09 -2.55 -17.75
CA ALA A 108 6.51 -1.35 -17.14
C ALA A 108 5.55 -0.62 -18.10
N ILE A 109 5.87 -0.60 -19.41
CA ILE A 109 4.97 -0.04 -20.44
C ILE A 109 3.71 -0.89 -20.58
N ASP A 110 3.85 -2.23 -20.64
CA ASP A 110 2.70 -3.13 -20.73
C ASP A 110 1.85 -3.09 -19.46
N GLY A 111 2.48 -3.04 -18.28
CA GLY A 111 1.77 -2.86 -17.01
C GLY A 111 1.03 -1.51 -16.96
N LEU A 112 1.66 -0.45 -17.46
CA LEU A 112 1.03 0.87 -17.57
C LEU A 112 -0.16 0.84 -18.54
N ASP A 113 -0.03 0.16 -19.68
CA ASP A 113 -1.10 -0.02 -20.66
C ASP A 113 -2.27 -0.79 -20.03
N SER A 114 -1.99 -1.96 -19.44
CA SER A 114 -3.02 -2.78 -18.79
C SER A 114 -3.71 -2.04 -17.66
N SER A 115 -2.97 -1.48 -16.70
CA SER A 115 -3.55 -0.81 -15.54
C SER A 115 -4.39 0.41 -15.91
N THR A 116 -3.97 1.17 -16.92
CA THR A 116 -4.76 2.32 -17.41
C THR A 116 -5.98 1.90 -18.23
N ASP A 117 -5.94 0.75 -18.90
CA ASP A 117 -7.13 0.14 -19.52
C ASP A 117 -8.13 -0.33 -18.46
N ASP A 118 -7.64 -0.97 -17.39
CA ASP A 118 -8.49 -1.44 -16.30
C ASP A 118 -9.21 -0.25 -15.64
N VAL A 119 -8.48 0.81 -15.28
CA VAL A 119 -9.10 2.03 -14.73
C VAL A 119 -10.10 2.64 -15.70
N LEU A 120 -9.72 2.83 -16.97
CA LEU A 120 -10.60 3.45 -17.98
C LEU A 120 -11.85 2.60 -18.26
N GLY A 121 -11.68 1.27 -18.32
CA GLY A 121 -12.79 0.35 -18.52
C GLY A 121 -13.83 0.38 -17.39
N LEU A 122 -13.43 0.74 -16.17
CA LEU A 122 -14.30 0.93 -15.01
C LEU A 122 -14.94 2.32 -14.93
N LEU A 123 -14.40 3.29 -15.66
CA LEU A 123 -15.10 4.55 -15.94
C LEU A 123 -16.21 4.29 -16.96
N GLU A 124 -17.08 5.27 -17.16
CA GLU A 124 -18.16 5.13 -18.14
C GLU A 124 -17.71 5.53 -19.54
N ASP A 125 -18.33 4.94 -20.57
CA ASP A 125 -18.18 5.39 -21.96
C ASP A 125 -18.62 6.86 -22.06
N PRO A 126 -17.72 7.80 -22.36
CA PRO A 126 -18.05 9.22 -22.44
C PRO A 126 -19.05 9.53 -23.56
N THR A 127 -19.23 8.61 -24.52
CA THR A 127 -20.20 8.75 -25.61
C THR A 127 -21.60 8.23 -25.23
N ARG A 128 -21.73 7.52 -24.11
CA ARG A 128 -23.02 7.03 -23.61
C ARG A 128 -23.98 8.19 -23.33
N SER A 129 -25.20 8.08 -23.81
CA SER A 129 -26.27 9.03 -23.51
C SER A 129 -26.81 8.87 -22.08
N GLY A 130 -27.37 9.95 -21.53
CA GLY A 130 -27.94 9.95 -20.18
C GLY A 130 -26.94 10.40 -19.10
N ASN A 131 -27.37 10.30 -17.86
CA ASN A 131 -26.60 10.71 -16.70
C ASN A 131 -25.79 9.53 -16.16
N TRP A 132 -24.54 9.79 -15.75
CA TRP A 132 -23.71 8.80 -15.06
C TRP A 132 -22.69 9.47 -14.14
N ASP A 133 -22.36 8.78 -13.05
CA ASP A 133 -21.41 9.20 -12.03
C ASP A 133 -20.57 7.98 -11.64
N ARG A 134 -19.27 7.98 -11.96
CA ARG A 134 -18.36 6.90 -11.62
C ARG A 134 -17.26 7.43 -10.72
N ARG A 135 -17.12 6.84 -9.52
CA ARG A 135 -16.16 7.27 -8.51
C ARG A 135 -15.28 6.10 -8.12
N GLY A 136 -13.98 6.25 -8.35
CA GLY A 136 -13.00 5.23 -8.05
C GLY A 136 -11.81 5.73 -7.26
N LEU A 137 -11.06 4.80 -6.70
CA LEU A 137 -9.81 5.00 -6.00
C LEU A 137 -8.74 4.11 -6.61
N VAL A 138 -7.61 4.70 -6.96
CA VAL A 138 -6.40 3.99 -7.38
C VAL A 138 -5.36 4.10 -6.26
N VAL A 139 -5.07 2.97 -5.64
CA VAL A 139 -4.08 2.84 -4.58
C VAL A 139 -2.77 2.39 -5.21
N GLY A 140 -1.74 3.17 -5.05
CA GLY A 140 -0.40 2.82 -5.50
C GLY A 140 0.61 2.93 -4.36
N HIS A 141 1.85 2.55 -4.62
CA HIS A 141 2.91 2.71 -3.63
C HIS A 141 3.44 4.15 -3.58
N VAL A 142 4.11 4.52 -2.49
CA VAL A 142 4.77 5.83 -2.37
C VAL A 142 5.86 5.93 -3.43
N GLN A 143 5.83 6.97 -4.26
CA GLN A 143 6.80 7.20 -5.35
C GLN A 143 6.90 6.07 -6.39
N SER A 144 5.83 5.32 -6.61
CA SER A 144 5.77 4.22 -7.58
C SER A 144 5.42 4.63 -9.01
N GLY A 145 5.34 5.93 -9.31
CA GLY A 145 5.01 6.40 -10.65
C GLY A 145 3.52 6.64 -10.90
N LYS A 146 2.69 6.86 -9.87
CA LYS A 146 1.26 7.21 -10.01
C LYS A 146 1.00 8.32 -11.02
N THR A 147 1.87 9.33 -11.09
CA THR A 147 1.78 10.42 -12.09
C THR A 147 1.85 9.89 -13.51
N GLY A 148 2.70 8.90 -13.78
CA GLY A 148 2.77 8.21 -15.08
C GLY A 148 1.47 7.46 -15.39
N ASN A 149 0.88 6.79 -14.40
CA ASN A 149 -0.37 6.07 -14.55
C ASN A 149 -1.52 7.02 -14.89
N TYR A 150 -1.78 8.08 -14.10
CA TYR A 150 -2.87 8.98 -14.44
C TYR A 150 -2.61 9.81 -15.70
N ASN A 151 -1.36 10.07 -16.10
CA ASN A 151 -1.05 10.68 -17.39
C ASN A 151 -1.46 9.75 -18.56
N GLY A 152 -1.15 8.46 -18.47
CA GLY A 152 -1.64 7.43 -19.38
C GLY A 152 -3.18 7.36 -19.42
N LEU A 153 -3.81 7.36 -18.25
CA LEU A 153 -5.28 7.40 -18.14
C LEU A 153 -5.87 8.64 -18.82
N ILE A 154 -5.28 9.82 -18.62
CA ILE A 154 -5.71 11.09 -19.27
C ILE A 154 -5.61 10.97 -20.78
N CYS A 155 -4.51 10.42 -21.31
CA CYS A 155 -4.34 10.22 -22.74
C CYS A 155 -5.44 9.31 -23.30
N LYS A 156 -5.67 8.16 -22.69
CA LYS A 156 -6.71 7.21 -23.09
C LYS A 156 -8.13 7.78 -22.93
N ALA A 157 -8.40 8.50 -21.85
CA ALA A 157 -9.68 9.16 -21.63
C ALA A 157 -9.97 10.23 -22.68
N ALA A 158 -8.95 11.00 -23.08
CA ALA A 158 -9.06 12.00 -24.16
C ALA A 158 -9.36 11.33 -25.52
N ASP A 159 -8.68 10.21 -25.84
CA ASP A 159 -8.96 9.39 -27.02
C ASP A 159 -10.37 8.80 -26.99
N ALA A 160 -10.84 8.35 -25.83
CA ALA A 160 -12.18 7.81 -25.64
C ALA A 160 -13.28 8.88 -25.81
N GLY A 161 -12.98 10.16 -25.55
CA GLY A 161 -13.93 11.26 -25.76
C GLY A 161 -14.24 12.13 -24.53
N TYR A 162 -13.54 11.97 -23.40
CA TYR A 162 -13.64 12.93 -22.30
C TYR A 162 -13.17 14.31 -22.74
N LYS A 163 -13.93 15.37 -22.44
CA LYS A 163 -13.69 16.72 -22.95
C LYS A 163 -13.14 17.71 -21.94
N ILE A 164 -13.55 17.57 -20.69
CA ILE A 164 -13.06 18.39 -19.58
C ILE A 164 -12.28 17.48 -18.64
N ILE A 165 -10.98 17.77 -18.49
CA ILE A 165 -10.06 17.00 -17.64
C ILE A 165 -9.52 17.95 -16.59
N VAL A 166 -9.85 17.68 -15.33
CA VAL A 166 -9.42 18.46 -14.17
C VAL A 166 -8.50 17.60 -13.32
N VAL A 167 -7.27 18.06 -13.14
CA VAL A 167 -6.28 17.43 -12.25
C VAL A 167 -6.13 18.27 -10.99
N LEU A 168 -6.52 17.73 -9.87
CA LEU A 168 -6.35 18.33 -8.53
C LEU A 168 -4.96 17.97 -8.01
N ALA A 169 -4.00 18.84 -8.17
CA ALA A 169 -2.57 18.58 -7.97
C ALA A 169 -2.08 19.11 -6.62
N GLY A 170 -2.56 18.52 -5.51
CA GLY A 170 -2.14 18.85 -4.15
C GLY A 170 -2.49 20.29 -3.73
N MET A 171 -1.87 20.78 -2.62
CA MET A 171 -2.18 22.09 -2.03
C MET A 171 -1.18 23.19 -2.37
N HIS A 172 0.02 22.86 -2.85
CA HIS A 172 1.14 23.79 -3.05
C HIS A 172 1.38 24.14 -4.53
N ASN A 173 1.78 25.36 -4.78
CA ASN A 173 2.04 25.84 -6.14
C ASN A 173 3.12 25.01 -6.86
N ASN A 174 4.19 24.64 -6.17
CA ASN A 174 5.29 23.86 -6.74
C ASN A 174 4.82 22.48 -7.23
N LEU A 175 4.01 21.77 -6.41
CA LEU A 175 3.49 20.47 -6.79
C LEU A 175 2.57 20.59 -8.00
N ARG A 176 1.69 21.61 -8.02
CA ARG A 176 0.85 21.91 -9.17
C ARG A 176 1.68 22.22 -10.43
N SER A 177 2.73 23.04 -10.29
CA SER A 177 3.63 23.38 -11.38
C SER A 177 4.37 22.17 -11.94
N GLN A 178 4.90 21.29 -11.06
CA GLN A 178 5.54 20.03 -11.47
C GLN A 178 4.56 19.09 -12.18
N THR A 179 3.33 18.95 -11.66
CA THR A 179 2.28 18.16 -12.32
C THR A 179 1.95 18.74 -13.69
N GLN A 180 1.86 20.08 -13.82
CA GLN A 180 1.64 20.72 -15.11
C GLN A 180 2.78 20.41 -16.08
N MET A 181 4.06 20.53 -15.65
CA MET A 181 5.21 20.22 -16.52
C MET A 181 5.17 18.78 -17.03
N ARG A 182 4.85 17.82 -16.17
CA ARG A 182 4.72 16.41 -16.56
C ARG A 182 3.56 16.18 -17.56
N LEU A 183 2.46 16.89 -17.39
CA LEU A 183 1.33 16.83 -18.33
C LEU A 183 1.57 17.63 -19.61
N ASP A 184 2.37 18.70 -19.55
CA ASP A 184 2.85 19.39 -20.76
C ASP A 184 3.66 18.43 -21.63
N GLU A 185 4.55 17.64 -21.02
CA GLU A 185 5.39 16.67 -21.74
C GLU A 185 4.62 15.43 -22.18
N GLY A 186 3.78 14.85 -21.28
CA GLY A 186 3.15 13.55 -21.51
C GLY A 186 1.78 13.62 -22.20
N PHE A 187 1.08 14.76 -22.13
CA PHE A 187 -0.26 14.90 -22.72
C PHE A 187 -0.38 16.06 -23.71
N LEU A 188 0.02 17.30 -23.33
CA LEU A 188 -0.14 18.47 -24.22
C LEU A 188 0.80 18.41 -25.42
N GLY A 189 2.07 18.07 -25.20
CA GLY A 189 3.12 18.01 -26.22
C GLY A 189 3.78 19.36 -26.50
N TYR A 190 3.54 20.37 -25.66
CA TYR A 190 4.16 21.69 -25.74
C TYR A 190 4.23 22.36 -24.38
N ALA A 191 5.22 23.22 -24.20
CA ALA A 191 5.41 23.95 -22.96
C ALA A 191 4.38 25.08 -22.82
N THR A 192 3.70 25.13 -21.68
CA THR A 192 2.69 26.16 -21.38
C THR A 192 3.29 27.43 -20.80
N ASN A 193 4.53 27.78 -21.15
CA ASN A 193 5.15 29.05 -20.79
C ASN A 193 4.54 30.21 -21.60
N ALA A 194 4.72 31.42 -21.11
CA ALA A 194 4.46 32.59 -21.95
C ALA A 194 5.32 32.50 -23.22
N LEU A 195 4.67 32.73 -24.38
CA LEU A 195 5.33 32.67 -25.68
C LEU A 195 6.58 33.55 -25.67
N GLN A 196 7.75 32.96 -25.75
CA GLN A 196 8.97 33.63 -26.17
C GLN A 196 8.94 33.67 -27.72
N ASP A 197 8.92 34.83 -28.31
CA ASP A 197 8.92 35.06 -29.75
C ASP A 197 7.73 34.50 -30.57
N GLY A 198 6.57 34.26 -29.95
CA GLY A 198 5.36 33.84 -30.66
C GLY A 198 5.33 32.38 -31.14
N ALA A 199 6.37 31.57 -30.90
CA ALA A 199 6.44 30.17 -31.29
C ALA A 199 6.11 29.23 -30.12
N LEU A 200 5.34 28.17 -30.39
CA LEU A 200 5.10 27.09 -29.44
C LEU A 200 6.38 26.26 -29.27
N ASN A 201 6.83 26.10 -28.02
CA ASN A 201 7.93 25.20 -27.71
C ASN A 201 7.38 23.77 -27.63
N ILE A 202 7.65 22.95 -28.64
CA ILE A 202 7.23 21.55 -28.73
C ILE A 202 8.13 20.68 -27.87
N ILE A 203 7.54 19.94 -26.93
CA ILE A 203 8.23 19.06 -25.97
C ILE A 203 7.53 17.71 -25.86
N GLY A 204 8.20 16.75 -25.26
CA GLY A 204 7.62 15.46 -24.90
C GLY A 204 6.91 14.78 -26.07
N VAL A 205 5.67 14.37 -25.85
CA VAL A 205 4.82 13.67 -26.84
C VAL A 205 4.57 14.50 -28.12
N GLY A 206 4.72 15.81 -28.07
CA GLY A 206 4.60 16.65 -29.25
C GLY A 206 5.73 16.48 -30.29
N LYS A 207 6.88 15.90 -29.85
CA LYS A 207 7.97 15.52 -30.77
C LYS A 207 7.69 14.18 -31.46
N ILE A 208 6.79 13.36 -30.92
CA ILE A 208 6.34 12.09 -31.52
C ILE A 208 5.23 12.37 -32.54
N ASP A 209 4.15 13.05 -32.10
CA ASP A 209 3.07 13.47 -33.00
C ASP A 209 2.73 14.95 -32.73
N GLY A 210 3.22 15.79 -33.58
CA GLY A 210 3.06 17.25 -33.51
C GLY A 210 1.85 17.82 -34.25
N ASP A 211 0.93 16.98 -34.73
CA ASP A 211 -0.25 17.40 -35.49
C ASP A 211 -1.07 18.44 -34.70
N PRO A 212 -1.29 19.65 -35.24
CA PRO A 212 -2.08 20.68 -34.58
C PRO A 212 -3.52 20.25 -34.28
N ALA A 213 -4.07 19.31 -35.06
CA ALA A 213 -5.46 18.84 -34.91
C ALA A 213 -5.71 18.10 -33.58
N ILE A 214 -4.70 17.44 -33.05
CA ILE A 214 -4.80 16.71 -31.78
C ILE A 214 -4.17 17.45 -30.59
N ARG A 215 -3.75 18.70 -30.72
CA ARG A 215 -3.21 19.45 -29.58
C ARG A 215 -4.32 19.75 -28.59
N PRO A 216 -4.23 19.25 -27.33
CA PRO A 216 -5.22 19.57 -26.30
C PRO A 216 -5.16 21.07 -25.97
N ASN A 217 -6.28 21.61 -25.48
CA ASN A 217 -6.31 22.94 -24.92
C ASN A 217 -5.90 22.94 -23.45
N TYR A 218 -5.47 24.07 -22.93
CA TYR A 218 -5.12 24.20 -21.51
C TYR A 218 -5.69 25.50 -20.91
N ALA A 219 -6.00 25.47 -19.63
CA ALA A 219 -6.48 26.62 -18.88
C ALA A 219 -5.48 27.05 -17.77
N THR A 220 -4.45 26.28 -17.52
CA THR A 220 -3.42 26.52 -16.52
C THR A 220 -2.05 26.31 -17.14
N ASN A 221 -0.99 26.91 -16.58
CA ASN A 221 0.35 26.81 -17.18
C ASN A 221 1.41 26.40 -16.13
N ARG A 222 2.62 26.05 -16.61
CA ARG A 222 3.72 25.52 -15.80
C ARG A 222 4.37 26.53 -14.84
N SER A 223 4.08 27.82 -14.95
CA SER A 223 4.63 28.79 -14.01
C SER A 223 4.07 28.57 -12.59
N GLU A 224 4.81 28.94 -11.57
CA GLU A 224 4.43 28.79 -10.18
C GLU A 224 3.06 29.42 -9.86
N ASN A 225 2.77 30.57 -10.50
CA ASN A 225 1.50 31.28 -10.39
C ASN A 225 0.54 30.98 -11.55
N GLY A 226 0.77 29.93 -12.31
CA GLY A 226 0.02 29.53 -13.50
C GLY A 226 -1.31 28.81 -13.24
N ASP A 227 -1.86 28.92 -12.05
CA ASP A 227 -3.15 28.32 -11.64
C ASP A 227 -4.35 29.03 -12.27
N PHE A 228 -5.53 28.44 -12.18
CA PHE A 228 -6.76 28.99 -12.76
C PHE A 228 -7.14 30.34 -12.12
N SER A 229 -6.91 31.42 -12.85
CA SER A 229 -7.06 32.81 -12.40
C SER A 229 -8.30 33.47 -12.98
N ALA A 230 -8.75 34.57 -12.36
CA ALA A 230 -9.89 35.36 -12.85
C ALA A 230 -9.63 35.93 -14.27
N LYS A 231 -8.37 36.21 -14.62
CA LYS A 231 -7.99 36.69 -15.95
C LYS A 231 -8.16 35.56 -16.98
N VAL A 232 -7.75 34.35 -16.65
CA VAL A 232 -7.94 33.18 -17.50
C VAL A 232 -9.43 32.91 -17.68
N ALA A 233 -10.19 32.85 -16.58
CA ALA A 233 -11.64 32.59 -16.61
C ALA A 233 -12.42 33.55 -17.53
N LYS A 234 -12.03 34.85 -17.58
CA LYS A 234 -12.69 35.84 -18.44
C LYS A 234 -12.41 35.66 -19.92
N ASN A 235 -11.23 35.14 -20.25
CA ASN A 235 -10.76 35.04 -21.65
C ASN A 235 -10.94 33.63 -22.23
N LEU A 236 -11.37 32.66 -21.41
CA LEU A 236 -11.49 31.28 -21.82
C LEU A 236 -12.87 31.05 -22.50
N GLY A 237 -12.88 31.07 -23.84
CA GLY A 237 -14.01 30.57 -24.61
C GLY A 237 -13.84 29.08 -24.87
N ILE A 238 -14.74 28.24 -24.39
CA ILE A 238 -14.79 26.83 -24.77
C ILE A 238 -15.63 26.66 -26.02
N THR A 239 -14.99 26.14 -27.06
CA THR A 239 -15.68 25.47 -28.16
C THR A 239 -15.59 23.96 -27.85
N PRO A 240 -16.63 23.35 -27.28
CA PRO A 240 -16.53 22.03 -26.62
C PRO A 240 -16.31 20.85 -27.56
N GLU A 241 -16.35 21.05 -28.86
CA GLU A 241 -16.66 19.97 -29.80
C GLU A 241 -15.45 19.20 -30.33
N GLN A 242 -14.25 19.76 -30.29
CA GLN A 242 -13.15 19.14 -31.04
C GLN A 242 -11.97 18.63 -30.22
N ARG A 243 -11.50 19.33 -29.19
CA ARG A 243 -10.29 18.98 -28.46
C ARG A 243 -10.50 19.00 -26.94
N PRO A 244 -9.85 18.07 -26.18
CA PRO A 244 -9.95 18.07 -24.73
C PRO A 244 -9.32 19.31 -24.11
N TRP A 245 -9.83 19.71 -22.95
CA TRP A 245 -9.32 20.80 -22.13
C TRP A 245 -8.70 20.27 -20.86
N LEU A 246 -7.48 20.70 -20.56
CA LEU A 246 -6.74 20.35 -19.35
C LEU A 246 -6.73 21.51 -18.36
N PHE A 247 -7.10 21.21 -17.12
CA PHE A 247 -7.03 22.09 -15.95
C PHE A 247 -6.16 21.42 -14.88
N VAL A 248 -4.99 21.98 -14.58
CA VAL A 248 -4.16 21.51 -13.47
C VAL A 248 -4.20 22.54 -12.36
N ILE A 249 -4.99 22.27 -11.33
CA ILE A 249 -5.33 23.21 -10.28
C ILE A 249 -4.92 22.69 -8.89
N LYS A 250 -4.58 23.60 -8.00
CA LYS A 250 -4.34 23.23 -6.61
C LYS A 250 -5.64 23.11 -5.81
N LYS A 251 -5.64 22.25 -4.80
CA LYS A 251 -6.75 22.10 -3.84
C LYS A 251 -6.82 23.32 -2.94
N ASN A 252 -7.37 24.41 -3.45
CA ASN A 252 -7.49 25.69 -2.75
C ASN A 252 -8.88 26.28 -2.95
N LYS A 253 -9.51 26.72 -1.85
CA LYS A 253 -10.88 27.24 -1.82
C LYS A 253 -11.12 28.27 -2.94
N SER A 254 -10.29 29.30 -3.04
CA SER A 254 -10.52 30.39 -4.00
C SER A 254 -10.31 29.98 -5.45
N VAL A 255 -9.45 28.99 -5.75
CA VAL A 255 -9.26 28.45 -7.08
C VAL A 255 -10.44 27.59 -7.49
N LEU A 256 -10.88 26.67 -6.63
CA LEU A 256 -12.03 25.81 -6.86
C LEU A 256 -13.33 26.62 -6.98
N GLN A 257 -13.53 27.65 -6.18
CA GLN A 257 -14.67 28.58 -6.32
C GLN A 257 -14.67 29.28 -7.67
N ARG A 258 -13.52 29.73 -8.19
CA ARG A 258 -13.44 30.36 -9.50
C ARG A 258 -13.74 29.35 -10.62
N LEU A 259 -13.25 28.11 -10.49
CA LEU A 259 -13.54 27.06 -11.47
C LEU A 259 -15.06 26.74 -11.47
N LEU A 260 -15.66 26.53 -10.30
CA LEU A 260 -17.10 26.29 -10.20
C LEU A 260 -17.90 27.45 -10.79
N HIS A 261 -17.57 28.69 -10.45
CA HIS A 261 -18.24 29.87 -10.99
C HIS A 261 -18.12 29.97 -12.53
N TRP A 262 -16.93 29.65 -13.06
CA TRP A 262 -16.73 29.61 -14.51
C TRP A 262 -17.56 28.51 -15.16
N ILE A 263 -17.60 27.29 -14.60
CA ILE A 263 -18.41 26.17 -15.08
C ILE A 263 -19.90 26.58 -15.13
N THR A 264 -20.42 27.10 -14.04
CA THR A 264 -21.85 27.41 -13.93
C THR A 264 -22.29 28.59 -14.82
N ASN A 265 -21.41 29.58 -15.08
CA ASN A 265 -21.78 30.76 -15.85
C ASN A 265 -21.39 30.71 -17.34
N HIS A 266 -20.38 29.91 -17.71
CA HIS A 266 -19.86 29.93 -19.08
C HIS A 266 -19.92 28.57 -19.80
N VAL A 267 -20.00 27.46 -19.05
CA VAL A 267 -20.00 26.11 -19.62
C VAL A 267 -21.37 25.47 -19.55
N ALA A 268 -22.13 25.72 -18.47
CA ALA A 268 -23.43 25.12 -18.24
C ALA A 268 -24.41 25.45 -19.37
N ASP A 269 -24.99 24.40 -19.97
CA ASP A 269 -25.90 24.44 -21.11
C ASP A 269 -27.38 24.22 -20.72
N ALA A 270 -27.64 23.76 -19.49
CA ALA A 270 -28.97 23.50 -18.98
C ALA A 270 -29.13 23.99 -17.53
N SER A 271 -30.41 23.91 -17.05
CA SER A 271 -30.74 24.11 -15.64
C SER A 271 -31.53 22.90 -15.13
N GLU A 272 -31.24 22.43 -13.95
CA GLU A 272 -31.98 21.34 -13.31
C GLU A 272 -33.39 21.81 -12.94
N PRO A 273 -34.44 21.07 -13.35
CA PRO A 273 -35.82 21.55 -13.21
C PRO A 273 -36.26 21.82 -11.77
N GLU A 274 -35.81 21.00 -10.83
CA GLU A 274 -36.27 21.05 -9.44
C GLU A 274 -35.54 22.12 -8.60
N THR A 275 -34.23 22.34 -8.86
CA THR A 275 -33.40 23.23 -8.05
C THR A 275 -33.07 24.54 -8.76
N GLY A 276 -33.24 24.63 -10.07
CA GLY A 276 -32.80 25.75 -10.91
C GLY A 276 -31.27 25.83 -11.06
N ARG A 277 -30.53 24.86 -10.55
CA ARG A 277 -29.06 24.83 -10.62
C ARG A 277 -28.60 24.69 -12.08
N ARG A 278 -27.59 25.50 -12.45
CA ARG A 278 -26.94 25.42 -13.76
C ARG A 278 -26.09 24.16 -13.88
N ILE A 279 -26.31 23.34 -14.91
CA ILE A 279 -25.63 22.06 -15.14
C ILE A 279 -25.08 21.96 -16.57
N VAL A 280 -24.07 21.10 -16.73
CA VAL A 280 -23.45 20.75 -18.01
C VAL A 280 -23.90 19.35 -18.41
N THR A 281 -24.56 19.24 -19.58
CA THR A 281 -25.13 17.97 -20.03
C THR A 281 -24.40 17.36 -21.23
N ASN A 282 -23.67 18.17 -21.99
CA ASN A 282 -23.06 17.78 -23.26
C ASN A 282 -21.56 17.45 -23.18
N LEU A 283 -20.89 17.73 -22.06
CA LEU A 283 -19.45 17.53 -21.90
C LEU A 283 -19.14 16.51 -20.80
N PRO A 284 -18.54 15.36 -21.13
CA PRO A 284 -18.04 14.42 -20.11
C PRO A 284 -16.86 15.00 -19.34
N LEU A 285 -16.96 14.96 -17.99
CA LEU A 285 -15.94 15.41 -17.06
C LEU A 285 -15.14 14.23 -16.53
N LEU A 286 -13.81 14.37 -16.51
CA LEU A 286 -12.91 13.52 -15.74
C LEU A 286 -12.17 14.38 -14.70
N VAL A 287 -12.30 14.01 -13.42
CA VAL A 287 -11.52 14.59 -12.32
C VAL A 287 -10.52 13.56 -11.84
N ILE A 288 -9.25 13.90 -11.91
CA ILE A 288 -8.14 13.16 -11.29
C ILE A 288 -7.77 13.90 -10.01
N ASP A 289 -7.83 13.22 -8.89
CA ASP A 289 -7.49 13.78 -7.58
C ASP A 289 -6.21 13.15 -7.05
N ASP A 290 -5.09 13.81 -7.32
CA ASP A 290 -3.77 13.38 -6.83
C ASP A 290 -3.63 13.68 -5.33
N GLU A 291 -3.11 12.73 -4.56
CA GLU A 291 -3.13 12.75 -3.09
C GLU A 291 -4.58 12.94 -2.56
N ALA A 292 -5.49 12.05 -2.97
CA ALA A 292 -6.92 12.13 -2.63
C ALA A 292 -7.20 11.99 -1.12
N ASP A 293 -6.28 11.42 -0.36
CA ASP A 293 -6.30 11.36 1.11
C ASP A 293 -6.05 12.73 1.77
N HIS A 294 -5.57 13.72 1.01
CA HIS A 294 -5.19 15.02 1.54
C HIS A 294 -6.10 16.15 1.05
N ALA A 295 -6.79 16.82 1.97
CA ALA A 295 -7.72 17.93 1.79
C ALA A 295 -9.04 17.62 1.04
N SER A 296 -9.13 16.50 0.32
CA SER A 296 -10.35 16.11 -0.39
C SER A 296 -11.36 15.40 0.53
N VAL A 297 -10.89 14.70 1.55
CA VAL A 297 -11.75 14.02 2.53
C VAL A 297 -12.45 15.03 3.42
N ASP A 298 -13.77 14.85 3.60
CA ASP A 298 -14.53 15.68 4.53
C ASP A 298 -14.11 15.41 5.98
N THR A 299 -13.85 16.48 6.72
CA THR A 299 -13.53 16.43 8.15
C THR A 299 -14.64 17.07 9.01
N GLY A 300 -15.77 17.44 8.41
CA GLY A 300 -17.00 17.86 9.08
C GLY A 300 -17.71 16.67 9.76
N GLU A 301 -18.51 16.91 10.78
CA GLU A 301 -19.30 15.89 11.45
C GLU A 301 -20.58 15.66 10.68
N GLN A 302 -20.73 14.48 10.07
CA GLN A 302 -21.94 14.09 9.39
C GLN A 302 -22.80 13.24 10.33
N LEU A 303 -24.02 13.68 10.57
CA LEU A 303 -25.00 12.94 11.36
C LEU A 303 -25.87 12.08 10.42
N PHE A 304 -26.38 10.97 10.94
CA PHE A 304 -27.29 10.07 10.25
C PHE A 304 -28.55 9.95 11.08
N GLY A 305 -29.70 9.94 10.42
CA GLY A 305 -30.99 9.68 11.06
C GLY A 305 -31.13 8.20 11.49
N GLU A 306 -32.18 7.90 12.27
CA GLU A 306 -32.50 6.50 12.66
C GLU A 306 -32.76 5.58 11.45
N ASP A 307 -33.09 6.15 10.29
CA ASP A 307 -33.27 5.49 9.00
C ASP A 307 -31.95 5.26 8.24
N GLY A 308 -30.81 5.66 8.82
CA GLY A 308 -29.48 5.58 8.20
C GLY A 308 -29.28 6.56 7.04
N ILE A 309 -30.16 7.54 6.86
CA ILE A 309 -29.99 8.61 5.86
C ILE A 309 -29.10 9.71 6.44
N ALA A 310 -28.14 10.15 5.63
CA ALA A 310 -27.24 11.24 6.00
C ALA A 310 -28.00 12.56 6.16
N ASP A 311 -27.64 13.37 7.15
CA ASP A 311 -28.22 14.71 7.34
C ASP A 311 -27.99 15.55 6.08
N PRO A 312 -29.08 15.94 5.36
CA PRO A 312 -28.96 16.73 4.14
C PRO A 312 -28.46 18.16 4.35
N GLU A 313 -28.50 18.67 5.57
CA GLU A 313 -28.02 20.01 5.95
C GLU A 313 -26.57 20.00 6.47
N HIS A 314 -25.89 18.86 6.44
CA HIS A 314 -24.48 18.77 6.79
C HIS A 314 -23.63 19.75 5.97
N GLN A 315 -22.67 20.43 6.62
CA GLN A 315 -21.76 21.35 5.97
C GLN A 315 -20.35 20.76 5.85
N PRO A 316 -20.01 20.19 4.67
CA PRO A 316 -18.69 19.63 4.44
C PRO A 316 -17.57 20.70 4.49
N THR A 317 -16.34 20.25 4.67
CA THR A 317 -15.19 21.14 4.56
C THR A 317 -15.12 21.83 3.20
N ALA A 318 -14.63 23.06 3.17
CA ALA A 318 -14.72 23.92 1.99
C ALA A 318 -14.11 23.34 0.71
N ILE A 319 -13.05 22.53 0.81
CA ILE A 319 -12.42 21.90 -0.36
C ILE A 319 -13.26 20.72 -0.82
N ASN A 320 -13.67 19.83 0.08
CA ASN A 320 -14.57 18.72 -0.22
C ASN A 320 -15.86 19.22 -0.85
N SER A 321 -16.54 20.19 -0.21
CA SER A 321 -17.76 20.81 -0.73
C SER A 321 -17.61 21.32 -2.17
N LEU A 322 -16.51 22.00 -2.48
CA LEU A 322 -16.28 22.58 -3.80
C LEU A 322 -15.98 21.51 -4.85
N ILE A 323 -15.21 20.47 -4.50
CA ILE A 323 -14.96 19.34 -5.41
C ILE A 323 -16.29 18.65 -5.74
N ARG A 324 -17.10 18.36 -4.74
CA ARG A 324 -18.42 17.74 -4.90
C ARG A 324 -19.36 18.62 -5.74
N LYS A 325 -19.41 19.94 -5.50
CA LYS A 325 -20.19 20.89 -6.30
C LYS A 325 -19.73 20.96 -7.75
N ILE A 326 -18.42 20.88 -8.02
CA ILE A 326 -17.89 20.79 -9.38
C ILE A 326 -18.40 19.51 -10.06
N LEU A 327 -18.28 18.36 -9.40
CA LEU A 327 -18.81 17.10 -9.90
C LEU A 327 -20.33 17.18 -10.13
N HIS A 328 -21.06 17.77 -9.19
CA HIS A 328 -22.52 17.88 -9.24
C HIS A 328 -23.02 18.84 -10.33
N ALA A 329 -22.14 19.72 -10.84
CA ALA A 329 -22.47 20.57 -11.97
C ALA A 329 -22.49 19.83 -13.33
N PHE A 330 -22.03 18.58 -13.40
CA PHE A 330 -22.01 17.78 -14.62
C PHE A 330 -22.94 16.58 -14.49
N THR A 331 -23.68 16.27 -15.58
CA THR A 331 -24.51 15.06 -15.64
C THR A 331 -23.71 13.81 -16.00
N ARG A 332 -22.57 13.99 -16.69
CA ARG A 332 -21.64 12.92 -17.10
C ARG A 332 -20.29 13.16 -16.46
N LYS A 333 -19.97 12.40 -15.42
CA LYS A 333 -18.78 12.66 -14.62
C LYS A 333 -18.11 11.40 -14.11
N ALA A 334 -16.78 11.44 -14.12
CA ALA A 334 -15.93 10.46 -13.47
C ALA A 334 -15.01 11.17 -12.49
N TYR A 335 -14.80 10.56 -11.33
CA TYR A 335 -13.84 10.98 -10.32
C TYR A 335 -12.91 9.81 -10.00
N VAL A 336 -11.62 10.03 -10.08
CA VAL A 336 -10.60 9.03 -9.74
C VAL A 336 -9.63 9.64 -8.74
N GLY A 337 -9.70 9.17 -7.49
CA GLY A 337 -8.72 9.49 -6.47
C GLY A 337 -7.45 8.65 -6.66
N TYR A 338 -6.29 9.27 -6.56
CA TYR A 338 -4.99 8.60 -6.53
C TYR A 338 -4.34 8.82 -5.16
N THR A 339 -3.91 7.77 -4.50
CA THR A 339 -3.20 7.86 -3.23
C THR A 339 -2.22 6.72 -3.04
N ALA A 340 -1.20 6.93 -2.18
CA ALA A 340 -0.34 5.87 -1.68
C ALA A 340 -0.73 5.44 -0.26
N THR A 341 -1.59 6.22 0.39
CA THR A 341 -2.00 6.06 1.78
C THR A 341 -3.53 6.13 1.88
N PRO A 342 -4.24 5.05 1.51
CA PRO A 342 -5.69 5.06 1.34
C PRO A 342 -6.47 5.18 2.66
N PHE A 343 -5.77 5.20 3.80
CA PHE A 343 -6.36 5.14 5.12
C PHE A 343 -7.49 6.15 5.36
N ALA A 344 -7.33 7.39 4.87
CA ALA A 344 -8.37 8.40 5.01
C ALA A 344 -9.58 8.17 4.08
N ASN A 345 -9.33 7.64 2.88
CA ASN A 345 -10.35 7.44 1.86
C ASN A 345 -11.30 6.28 2.20
N ILE A 346 -10.77 5.21 2.82
CA ILE A 346 -11.58 4.06 3.23
C ILE A 346 -12.51 4.37 4.41
N PHE A 347 -12.24 5.45 5.16
CA PHE A 347 -13.09 5.91 6.26
C PHE A 347 -14.14 6.96 5.85
N ILE A 348 -14.26 7.30 4.56
CA ILE A 348 -15.39 8.09 4.07
C ILE A 348 -16.66 7.25 4.20
N HIS A 349 -17.73 7.82 4.76
CA HIS A 349 -18.98 7.09 4.92
C HIS A 349 -19.65 6.87 3.56
N GLU A 350 -19.99 5.63 3.25
CA GLU A 350 -20.56 5.24 1.94
C GLU A 350 -21.86 5.97 1.58
N ARG A 351 -22.70 6.23 2.60
CA ARG A 351 -23.99 6.94 2.47
C ARG A 351 -23.87 8.44 2.66
N GLY A 352 -22.63 8.96 2.80
CA GLY A 352 -22.41 10.38 2.97
C GLY A 352 -22.95 11.19 1.79
N ALA A 353 -23.94 12.00 2.01
CA ALA A 353 -24.54 12.86 0.98
C ALA A 353 -25.11 14.13 1.58
N THR A 354 -25.14 15.21 0.79
CA THR A 354 -25.79 16.47 1.15
C THR A 354 -26.64 16.96 -0.01
N ARG A 355 -27.60 17.81 0.26
CA ARG A 355 -28.49 18.35 -0.76
C ARG A 355 -27.76 19.19 -1.81
N ASP A 356 -26.80 20.00 -1.38
CA ASP A 356 -26.11 20.98 -2.25
C ASP A 356 -24.92 20.37 -2.99
N GLU A 357 -24.21 19.44 -2.35
CA GLU A 357 -22.99 18.83 -2.88
C GLU A 357 -23.23 17.46 -3.52
N GLY A 358 -24.33 16.80 -3.20
CA GLY A 358 -24.59 15.42 -3.61
C GLY A 358 -23.78 14.38 -2.79
N PRO A 359 -23.54 13.18 -3.31
CA PRO A 359 -22.80 12.12 -2.62
C PRO A 359 -21.37 12.54 -2.27
N ASP A 360 -20.81 12.00 -1.17
CA ASP A 360 -19.41 12.22 -0.80
C ASP A 360 -18.46 11.45 -1.75
N LEU A 361 -17.17 11.68 -1.60
CA LEU A 361 -16.11 11.14 -2.48
C LEU A 361 -15.72 9.68 -2.13
N PHE A 362 -16.63 8.93 -1.52
CA PHE A 362 -16.44 7.48 -1.33
C PHE A 362 -16.25 6.78 -2.68
N PRO A 363 -15.26 5.90 -2.84
CA PRO A 363 -14.96 5.22 -4.10
C PRO A 363 -15.97 4.10 -4.40
N SER A 364 -17.22 4.46 -4.58
CA SER A 364 -18.35 3.54 -4.68
C SER A 364 -18.31 2.61 -5.90
N SER A 365 -17.62 3.02 -6.97
CA SER A 365 -17.62 2.26 -8.22
C SER A 365 -16.49 1.25 -8.31
N PHE A 366 -15.30 1.60 -7.86
CA PHE A 366 -14.16 0.70 -7.86
C PHE A 366 -13.02 1.16 -6.94
N ILE A 367 -12.23 0.20 -6.51
CA ILE A 367 -10.94 0.42 -5.88
C ILE A 367 -9.93 -0.50 -6.58
N ILE A 368 -8.83 0.07 -7.07
CA ILE A 368 -7.74 -0.66 -7.72
C ILE A 368 -6.49 -0.52 -6.86
N ASN A 369 -5.88 -1.64 -6.50
CA ASN A 369 -4.56 -1.70 -5.89
C ASN A 369 -3.54 -2.01 -6.98
N LEU A 370 -2.73 -1.01 -7.36
CA LEU A 370 -1.71 -1.17 -8.40
C LEU A 370 -0.59 -2.09 -7.93
N GLY A 371 -0.26 -3.06 -8.76
CA GLY A 371 0.89 -3.94 -8.53
C GLY A 371 2.21 -3.16 -8.51
N ALA A 372 3.09 -3.47 -7.56
CA ALA A 372 4.42 -2.87 -7.54
C ALA A 372 5.32 -3.54 -8.58
N PRO A 373 6.10 -2.78 -9.36
CA PRO A 373 7.19 -3.34 -10.16
C PRO A 373 8.27 -3.99 -9.27
N SER A 374 8.88 -5.07 -9.75
CA SER A 374 9.88 -5.84 -8.98
C SER A 374 11.13 -5.03 -8.60
N ASN A 375 11.45 -3.98 -9.36
CA ASN A 375 12.54 -3.06 -9.09
C ASN A 375 12.14 -1.86 -8.20
N TYR A 376 10.90 -1.83 -7.70
CA TYR A 376 10.47 -0.81 -6.76
C TYR A 376 11.01 -1.10 -5.36
N VAL A 377 11.65 -0.11 -4.75
CA VAL A 377 12.14 -0.15 -3.37
C VAL A 377 11.12 0.54 -2.48
N GLY A 378 10.24 -0.24 -1.90
CA GLY A 378 9.18 0.23 -1.01
C GLY A 378 9.49 0.02 0.47
N PRO A 379 8.53 0.35 1.34
CA PRO A 379 8.66 0.17 2.79
C PRO A 379 9.03 -1.26 3.19
N ALA A 380 8.37 -2.26 2.62
CA ALA A 380 8.65 -3.68 2.87
C ALA A 380 10.10 -4.08 2.54
N ARG A 381 10.70 -3.51 1.49
CA ARG A 381 12.11 -3.76 1.15
C ARG A 381 13.10 -2.99 2.02
N VAL A 382 12.72 -1.83 2.56
CA VAL A 382 13.61 -1.02 3.42
C VAL A 382 13.54 -1.49 4.87
N PHE A 383 12.34 -1.74 5.39
CA PHE A 383 12.11 -2.07 6.81
C PHE A 383 11.79 -3.54 7.05
N GLY A 384 11.60 -4.33 5.99
CA GLY A 384 11.11 -5.70 6.07
C GLY A 384 9.62 -5.78 6.41
N VAL A 385 9.10 -6.98 6.44
CA VAL A 385 7.74 -7.32 6.90
C VAL A 385 7.84 -8.30 8.06
N ALA A 386 6.84 -8.32 8.94
CA ALA A 386 6.81 -9.26 10.05
C ALA A 386 6.72 -10.71 9.53
N GLY A 387 7.64 -11.58 9.94
CA GLY A 387 7.69 -12.99 9.62
C GLY A 387 7.81 -13.85 10.87
N PRO A 388 7.71 -15.20 10.75
CA PRO A 388 7.75 -16.12 11.88
C PRO A 388 9.04 -16.04 12.70
N ASP A 389 10.17 -15.80 12.03
CA ASP A 389 11.50 -15.77 12.64
C ASP A 389 12.07 -14.36 12.83
N GLY A 390 11.21 -13.34 12.71
CA GLY A 390 11.59 -11.92 12.79
C GLY A 390 11.19 -11.16 11.53
N ARG A 391 11.89 -10.08 11.21
CA ARG A 391 11.58 -9.31 10.00
C ARG A 391 12.31 -9.90 8.78
N GLU A 392 11.55 -10.08 7.71
CA GLU A 392 12.02 -10.67 6.45
C GLU A 392 12.12 -9.61 5.34
N CYS A 393 12.87 -9.88 4.31
CA CYS A 393 13.01 -9.07 3.09
C CYS A 393 13.59 -7.65 3.27
N GLY A 394 14.01 -7.27 4.48
CA GLY A 394 14.61 -5.96 4.75
C GLY A 394 16.02 -5.83 4.18
N LEU A 395 16.31 -4.72 3.51
CA LEU A 395 17.64 -4.41 2.99
C LEU A 395 18.50 -3.70 4.07
N PRO A 396 19.83 -3.92 4.10
CA PRO A 396 20.71 -3.33 5.09
C PRO A 396 21.03 -1.84 4.79
N LEU A 397 20.01 -1.01 4.59
CA LEU A 397 20.15 0.39 4.21
C LEU A 397 19.98 1.37 5.37
N VAL A 398 19.45 0.91 6.50
CA VAL A 398 19.14 1.76 7.67
C VAL A 398 20.33 1.86 8.61
N ARG A 399 20.60 3.08 9.09
CA ARG A 399 21.62 3.40 10.11
C ARG A 399 20.96 4.13 11.26
N ILE A 400 21.12 3.61 12.48
CA ILE A 400 20.49 4.18 13.68
C ILE A 400 21.23 5.42 14.13
N VAL A 401 20.47 6.48 14.41
CA VAL A 401 20.95 7.75 14.97
C VAL A 401 20.55 7.84 16.43
N ASP A 402 21.50 7.93 17.32
CA ASP A 402 21.32 8.02 18.77
C ASP A 402 22.01 9.25 19.40
N ASP A 403 22.85 9.97 18.63
CA ASP A 403 23.64 11.12 19.07
C ASP A 403 22.96 12.49 18.86
N HIS A 404 21.73 12.52 18.36
CA HIS A 404 21.01 13.76 18.05
C HIS A 404 20.41 14.44 19.28
N CYS A 405 20.10 13.69 20.33
CA CYS A 405 19.56 14.21 21.59
C CYS A 405 19.96 13.31 22.77
N SER A 406 19.75 13.82 24.00
CA SER A 406 19.88 13.04 25.24
C SER A 406 18.84 11.91 25.30
N GLU A 407 19.08 10.89 26.13
CA GLU A 407 18.16 9.75 26.34
C GLU A 407 16.73 10.18 26.73
N ASP A 408 16.60 11.30 27.47
CA ASP A 408 15.28 11.84 27.83
C ASP A 408 14.63 12.71 26.72
N GLY A 409 15.28 12.88 25.57
CA GLY A 409 14.82 13.62 24.40
C GLY A 409 14.71 15.14 24.59
N LYS A 410 15.21 15.70 25.73
CA LYS A 410 14.98 17.12 26.09
C LYS A 410 16.14 18.06 25.76
N SER A 411 17.32 17.53 25.62
CA SER A 411 18.54 18.28 25.31
C SER A 411 19.35 17.66 24.16
N GLY A 412 20.42 18.31 23.72
CA GLY A 412 21.27 17.84 22.64
C GLY A 412 21.11 18.65 21.36
N TRP A 413 21.66 18.11 20.26
CA TRP A 413 21.70 18.79 18.98
C TRP A 413 20.32 19.07 18.39
N MET A 414 19.41 18.08 18.43
CA MET A 414 18.03 18.22 17.90
C MET A 414 17.01 17.51 18.81
N PRO A 415 16.65 18.10 19.97
CA PRO A 415 15.66 17.52 20.86
C PRO A 415 14.30 17.33 20.18
N VAL A 416 13.56 16.27 20.53
CA VAL A 416 12.28 15.90 19.89
C VAL A 416 11.27 17.04 19.95
N ALA A 417 11.16 17.75 21.08
CA ALA A 417 10.20 18.84 21.29
C ALA A 417 10.80 20.25 21.14
N HIS A 418 11.87 20.39 20.33
CA HIS A 418 12.50 21.70 20.14
C HIS A 418 11.55 22.74 19.54
N LYS A 419 11.86 24.03 19.83
CA LYS A 419 11.09 25.18 19.36
C LYS A 419 11.81 25.91 18.23
N SER A 420 11.15 26.87 17.59
CA SER A 420 11.75 27.71 16.53
C SER A 420 12.97 28.53 16.99
N SER A 421 13.10 28.78 18.29
CA SER A 421 14.27 29.45 18.89
C SER A 421 15.44 28.53 19.20
N HIS A 422 15.29 27.22 18.98
CA HIS A 422 16.37 26.27 19.25
C HIS A 422 17.63 26.59 18.42
N ARG A 423 18.78 26.37 19.03
CA ARG A 423 20.09 26.51 18.39
C ARG A 423 20.78 25.16 18.43
N PRO A 424 20.84 24.45 17.30
CA PRO A 424 21.54 23.17 17.21
C PRO A 424 22.99 23.30 17.62
N HIS A 425 23.37 22.62 18.67
CA HIS A 425 24.71 22.58 19.21
C HIS A 425 24.89 21.28 19.98
N ASP A 426 25.97 20.58 19.71
CA ASP A 426 26.35 19.41 20.49
C ASP A 426 27.34 19.86 21.58
N PRO A 427 26.93 19.83 22.86
CA PRO A 427 27.82 20.26 23.97
C PRO A 427 28.95 19.26 24.25
N SER A 428 28.89 18.05 23.69
CA SER A 428 29.90 16.99 23.92
C SER A 428 31.08 17.08 22.96
N THR A 429 30.96 17.83 21.87
CA THR A 429 31.98 17.98 20.84
C THR A 429 32.20 19.45 20.46
N ASP A 430 33.44 19.80 20.09
CA ASP A 430 33.74 21.11 19.46
C ASP A 430 33.10 21.22 18.05
N SER A 431 32.51 20.13 17.56
CA SER A 431 31.78 20.04 16.28
C SER A 431 30.36 20.58 16.44
N CYS A 432 29.96 21.41 15.51
CA CYS A 432 28.59 21.94 15.47
C CYS A 432 27.58 20.97 14.83
N LEU A 433 28.01 19.78 14.39
CA LEU A 433 27.21 18.70 13.81
C LEU A 433 27.44 17.42 14.61
N PRO A 434 26.41 16.60 14.81
CA PRO A 434 26.57 15.27 15.42
C PRO A 434 27.38 14.34 14.48
N ALA A 435 28.05 13.35 15.05
CA ALA A 435 28.86 12.41 14.30
C ALA A 435 28.04 11.69 13.23
N SER A 436 26.82 11.25 13.57
CA SER A 436 25.90 10.59 12.64
C SER A 436 25.56 11.44 11.40
N LEU A 437 25.47 12.78 11.54
CA LEU A 437 25.20 13.65 10.38
C LEU A 437 26.47 13.85 9.54
N THR A 438 27.66 13.94 10.16
CA THR A 438 28.90 13.98 9.40
C THR A 438 29.12 12.69 8.62
N ASP A 439 28.84 11.54 9.23
CA ASP A 439 28.91 10.23 8.58
C ASP A 439 27.89 10.13 7.41
N ALA A 440 26.68 10.67 7.59
CA ALA A 440 25.68 10.70 6.53
C ALA A 440 26.10 11.58 5.33
N ILE A 441 26.80 12.72 5.60
CA ILE A 441 27.35 13.57 4.54
C ILE A 441 28.50 12.86 3.83
N ASP A 442 29.40 12.22 4.58
CA ASP A 442 30.49 11.43 4.03
C ASP A 442 29.97 10.24 3.19
N ALA A 443 28.93 9.56 3.66
CA ALA A 443 28.23 8.51 2.91
C ALA A 443 27.62 9.06 1.60
N PHE A 444 27.06 10.25 1.61
CA PHE A 444 26.54 10.88 0.39
C PHE A 444 27.67 11.19 -0.62
N ILE A 445 28.78 11.76 -0.14
CA ILE A 445 29.93 12.07 -0.99
C ILE A 445 30.51 10.78 -1.59
N LEU A 446 30.62 9.72 -0.78
CA LEU A 446 31.08 8.42 -1.21
C LEU A 446 30.12 7.79 -2.23
N ALA A 447 28.82 7.85 -1.99
CA ALA A 447 27.82 7.38 -2.94
C ALA A 447 27.91 8.11 -4.29
N CYS A 448 28.13 9.43 -4.28
CA CYS A 448 28.36 10.19 -5.52
C CYS A 448 29.61 9.74 -6.26
N ALA A 449 30.71 9.45 -5.55
CA ALA A 449 31.96 8.98 -6.16
C ALA A 449 31.82 7.57 -6.74
N ILE A 450 31.14 6.66 -6.02
CA ILE A 450 30.86 5.31 -6.52
C ILE A 450 29.98 5.38 -7.79
N ARG A 451 28.94 6.21 -7.78
CA ARG A 451 28.09 6.42 -8.96
C ARG A 451 28.85 7.02 -10.15
N ASP A 452 29.82 7.90 -9.89
CA ASP A 452 30.68 8.45 -10.92
C ASP A 452 31.56 7.37 -11.55
N VAL A 453 32.18 6.51 -10.73
CA VAL A 453 32.97 5.35 -11.19
C VAL A 453 32.12 4.38 -12.02
N ARG A 454 30.84 4.21 -11.67
CA ARG A 454 29.88 3.37 -12.41
C ARG A 454 29.30 4.04 -13.67
N GLY A 455 29.84 5.18 -14.11
CA GLY A 455 29.37 5.88 -15.30
C GLY A 455 28.08 6.68 -15.11
N GLN A 456 27.62 6.89 -13.87
CA GLN A 456 26.46 7.70 -13.52
C GLN A 456 26.87 9.12 -13.07
N GLY A 457 28.02 9.60 -13.46
CA GLY A 457 28.54 10.91 -13.08
C GLY A 457 27.68 12.09 -13.53
N ASP A 458 27.02 11.97 -14.67
CA ASP A 458 26.11 12.98 -15.22
C ASP A 458 24.65 12.84 -14.70
N GLU A 459 24.37 11.83 -13.90
CA GLU A 459 23.06 11.64 -13.28
C GLU A 459 22.92 12.48 -12.01
N HIS A 460 21.67 12.84 -11.67
CA HIS A 460 21.38 13.54 -10.42
C HIS A 460 21.71 12.68 -9.20
N SER A 461 22.29 13.31 -8.17
CA SER A 461 22.50 12.69 -6.86
C SER A 461 22.05 13.66 -5.77
N SER A 462 21.17 13.21 -4.90
CA SER A 462 20.60 14.05 -3.85
C SER A 462 20.78 13.41 -2.47
N MET A 463 20.96 14.25 -1.46
CA MET A 463 20.85 13.93 -0.05
C MET A 463 19.73 14.74 0.57
N LEU A 464 18.91 14.10 1.40
CA LEU A 464 17.86 14.74 2.20
C LEU A 464 18.32 14.92 3.64
N VAL A 465 18.25 16.15 4.16
CA VAL A 465 18.36 16.44 5.60
C VAL A 465 17.05 17.02 6.11
N HIS A 466 16.29 16.19 6.85
CA HIS A 466 14.96 16.55 7.34
C HIS A 466 14.86 16.33 8.86
N VAL A 467 15.27 17.33 9.61
CA VAL A 467 15.41 17.26 11.08
C VAL A 467 14.45 18.19 11.82
N THR A 468 13.88 19.19 11.15
CA THR A 468 13.03 20.21 11.77
C THR A 468 12.04 20.83 10.78
N ARG A 469 10.89 21.28 11.28
CA ARG A 469 9.92 22.09 10.52
C ARG A 469 10.20 23.59 10.56
N PHE A 470 11.07 24.05 11.45
CA PHE A 470 11.28 25.47 11.72
C PHE A 470 12.37 26.06 10.82
N ASN A 471 12.01 27.03 9.96
CA ASN A 471 12.92 27.66 9.02
C ASN A 471 14.17 28.26 9.69
N ALA A 472 14.04 28.87 10.88
CA ALA A 472 15.16 29.43 11.60
C ALA A 472 16.20 28.37 12.03
N VAL A 473 15.73 27.19 12.41
CA VAL A 473 16.60 26.05 12.77
C VAL A 473 17.22 25.43 11.50
N GLN A 474 16.44 25.30 10.42
CA GLN A 474 16.95 24.84 9.12
C GLN A 474 18.08 25.73 8.61
N GLN A 475 17.98 27.03 8.77
CA GLN A 475 19.01 27.97 8.38
C GLN A 475 20.35 27.70 9.09
N ILE A 476 20.31 27.44 10.38
CA ILE A 476 21.50 27.11 11.15
C ILE A 476 22.11 25.78 10.71
N VAL A 477 21.26 24.76 10.52
CA VAL A 477 21.71 23.45 10.00
C VAL A 477 22.37 23.63 8.62
N HIS A 478 21.73 24.40 7.73
CA HIS A 478 22.28 24.70 6.40
C HIS A 478 23.67 25.35 6.48
N GLU A 479 23.82 26.37 7.31
CA GLU A 479 25.09 27.06 7.48
C GLU A 479 26.22 26.12 7.95
N ARG A 480 25.89 25.23 8.90
CA ARG A 480 26.84 24.26 9.45
C ARG A 480 27.23 23.16 8.47
N VAL A 481 26.21 22.59 7.78
CA VAL A 481 26.46 21.59 6.73
C VAL A 481 27.27 22.19 5.57
N ASN A 482 26.93 23.40 5.15
CA ASN A 482 27.67 24.10 4.09
C ASN A 482 29.11 24.38 4.49
N GLU A 483 29.34 24.77 5.76
CA GLU A 483 30.67 24.95 6.31
C GLU A 483 31.47 23.64 6.30
N TYR A 484 30.87 22.54 6.72
CA TYR A 484 31.52 21.23 6.74
C TYR A 484 31.93 20.79 5.31
N VAL A 485 31.00 20.86 4.35
CA VAL A 485 31.27 20.52 2.93
C VAL A 485 32.36 21.42 2.34
N ARG A 486 32.33 22.73 2.67
CA ARG A 486 33.37 23.69 2.24
C ARG A 486 34.74 23.33 2.78
N GLN A 487 34.83 22.93 4.04
CA GLN A 487 36.09 22.51 4.66
C GLN A 487 36.62 21.23 4.02
N LEU A 488 35.75 20.22 3.76
CA LEU A 488 36.14 19.01 3.06
C LEU A 488 36.72 19.33 1.67
N ARG A 489 36.02 20.15 0.91
CA ARG A 489 36.41 20.59 -0.44
C ARG A 489 37.77 21.28 -0.41
N GLN A 490 37.97 22.24 0.49
CA GLN A 490 39.23 22.98 0.61
C GLN A 490 40.41 22.10 1.02
N ARG A 491 40.20 21.17 1.96
CA ARG A 491 41.25 20.24 2.43
C ARG A 491 41.62 19.26 1.33
N MET A 492 40.66 18.73 0.59
CA MET A 492 40.90 17.80 -0.52
C MET A 492 41.61 18.49 -1.70
N SER A 493 41.09 19.65 -2.17
CA SER A 493 41.69 20.36 -3.32
C SER A 493 43.08 20.90 -3.02
N ARG A 494 43.35 21.35 -1.79
CA ARG A 494 44.67 21.88 -1.36
C ARG A 494 45.59 20.82 -0.80
N ARG A 495 45.14 19.58 -0.67
CA ARG A 495 45.90 18.47 -0.06
C ARG A 495 46.38 18.76 1.35
N ILE A 496 45.58 19.48 2.17
CA ILE A 496 45.89 19.80 3.55
C ILE A 496 45.17 18.83 4.50
N GLY A 497 45.87 17.84 5.03
CA GLY A 497 45.31 16.80 5.90
C GLY A 497 44.27 15.95 5.20
N HIS A 498 44.33 15.84 3.87
CA HIS A 498 43.43 15.09 3.04
C HIS A 498 43.54 13.57 3.27
N GLU A 499 44.71 13.08 3.70
CA GLU A 499 44.93 11.67 4.00
C GLU A 499 44.01 11.16 5.11
N ALA A 500 43.76 11.98 6.14
CA ALA A 500 42.83 11.61 7.21
C ALA A 500 41.38 11.54 6.71
N ILE A 501 41.00 12.39 5.76
CA ILE A 501 39.67 12.34 5.12
C ILE A 501 39.56 11.07 4.26
N LEU A 502 40.56 10.78 3.44
CA LEU A 502 40.59 9.58 2.62
C LEU A 502 40.57 8.29 3.47
N SER A 503 41.32 8.27 4.61
CA SER A 503 41.30 7.12 5.53
C SER A 503 39.92 6.90 6.11
N ARG A 504 39.25 7.95 6.58
CA ARG A 504 37.88 7.87 7.13
C ARG A 504 36.86 7.43 6.07
N LEU A 505 36.92 7.98 4.87
CA LEU A 505 36.03 7.57 3.77
C LEU A 505 36.31 6.13 3.33
N ARG A 506 37.56 5.68 3.39
CA ARG A 506 37.93 4.29 3.10
C ARG A 506 37.43 3.34 4.17
N GLU A 507 37.52 3.70 5.43
CA GLU A 507 36.94 2.93 6.53
C GLU A 507 35.41 2.80 6.34
N LEU A 508 34.72 3.91 6.07
CA LEU A 508 33.29 3.89 5.78
C LEU A 508 32.95 3.00 4.56
N TRP A 509 33.76 3.03 3.52
CA TRP A 509 33.56 2.17 2.36
C TRP A 509 33.74 0.69 2.70
N LEU A 510 34.78 0.33 3.45
CA LEU A 510 35.10 -1.06 3.84
C LEU A 510 34.08 -1.63 4.84
N ASP A 511 33.66 -0.84 5.82
CA ASP A 511 32.85 -1.31 6.94
C ASP A 511 31.34 -1.24 6.65
N ASP A 512 30.93 -0.39 5.73
CA ASP A 512 29.52 -0.17 5.42
C ASP A 512 29.15 -0.45 3.95
N PHE A 513 29.82 0.19 2.98
CA PHE A 513 29.37 0.12 1.58
C PHE A 513 29.70 -1.23 0.92
N ALA A 514 30.90 -1.73 1.05
CA ALA A 514 31.27 -3.01 0.44
C ALA A 514 30.43 -4.20 0.97
N PRO A 515 30.19 -4.34 2.29
CA PRO A 515 29.28 -5.35 2.80
C PRO A 515 27.82 -5.18 2.33
N THR A 516 27.34 -3.94 2.23
CA THR A 516 26.00 -3.66 1.75
C THR A 516 25.87 -4.02 0.26
N THR A 517 26.86 -3.67 -0.58
CA THR A 517 26.89 -4.04 -2.00
C THR A 517 26.83 -5.56 -2.17
N ALA A 518 27.58 -6.30 -1.34
CA ALA A 518 27.56 -7.76 -1.36
C ALA A 518 26.22 -8.37 -0.89
N ALA A 519 25.49 -7.67 -0.02
CA ALA A 519 24.21 -8.14 0.53
C ALA A 519 22.99 -7.74 -0.31
N VAL A 520 23.10 -6.71 -1.16
CA VAL A 520 21.98 -6.22 -1.98
C VAL A 520 21.91 -7.03 -3.28
N ASP A 521 20.88 -7.85 -3.42
CA ASP A 521 20.56 -8.52 -4.69
C ASP A 521 19.84 -7.56 -5.62
N PHE A 522 20.44 -7.25 -6.76
CA PHE A 522 19.85 -6.43 -7.82
C PHE A 522 18.89 -7.20 -8.75
N GLY A 523 18.71 -8.51 -8.50
CA GLY A 523 17.97 -9.41 -9.38
C GLY A 523 18.84 -9.91 -10.56
N SER A 524 18.46 -11.04 -11.15
CA SER A 524 19.17 -11.63 -12.27
C SER A 524 19.14 -10.71 -13.49
N GLY A 525 20.22 -10.01 -13.73
CA GLY A 525 20.41 -9.13 -14.91
C GLY A 525 20.72 -7.66 -14.59
N ALA A 526 20.83 -7.27 -13.31
CA ALA A 526 21.41 -5.97 -12.98
C ALA A 526 22.93 -6.10 -12.87
N ASP A 527 23.63 -5.10 -13.41
CA ASP A 527 25.08 -5.00 -13.36
C ASP A 527 25.59 -5.12 -11.91
N HIS A 528 26.11 -6.29 -11.57
CA HIS A 528 27.02 -6.42 -10.45
C HIS A 528 28.33 -5.74 -10.87
N ASN A 529 28.51 -4.49 -10.50
CA ASN A 529 29.83 -3.87 -10.58
C ASN A 529 30.69 -4.47 -9.44
N GLU A 530 31.22 -5.66 -9.67
CA GLU A 530 32.19 -6.32 -8.77
C GLU A 530 33.51 -5.54 -8.65
N ASP A 531 33.73 -4.49 -9.45
CA ASP A 531 35.02 -3.86 -9.65
C ASP A 531 35.17 -2.44 -9.09
N ASP A 532 34.26 -1.97 -8.24
CA ASP A 532 34.48 -0.69 -7.53
C ASP A 532 35.73 -0.79 -6.65
N THR A 533 36.84 -0.31 -7.15
CA THR A 533 38.07 -0.31 -6.35
C THR A 533 38.22 1.00 -5.60
N TRP A 534 38.73 0.94 -4.38
CA TRP A 534 39.04 2.15 -3.59
C TRP A 534 39.90 3.16 -4.37
N GLY A 535 40.82 2.69 -5.23
CA GLY A 535 41.66 3.57 -6.04
C GLY A 535 40.87 4.48 -6.96
N GLN A 536 39.91 3.92 -7.69
CA GLN A 536 39.02 4.64 -8.59
C GLN A 536 38.09 5.61 -7.84
N ILE A 537 37.49 5.13 -6.72
CA ILE A 537 36.65 5.97 -5.86
C ILE A 537 37.46 7.17 -5.32
N ALA A 538 38.67 6.92 -4.77
CA ALA A 538 39.51 7.99 -4.23
C ALA A 538 39.91 9.02 -5.29
N GLU A 539 40.10 8.60 -6.53
CA GLU A 539 40.42 9.48 -7.66
C GLU A 539 39.21 10.37 -8.06
N ALA A 540 38.00 9.88 -7.95
CA ALA A 540 36.77 10.61 -8.26
C ALA A 540 36.37 11.64 -7.19
N LEU A 541 36.72 11.42 -5.91
CA LEU A 541 36.32 12.24 -4.76
C LEU A 541 36.57 13.75 -4.91
N PRO A 542 37.75 14.23 -5.39
CA PRO A 542 37.99 15.67 -5.54
C PRO A 542 37.02 16.33 -6.53
N ALA A 543 36.73 15.70 -7.66
CA ALA A 543 35.81 16.22 -8.68
C ALA A 543 34.35 16.24 -8.16
N VAL A 544 33.93 15.21 -7.46
CA VAL A 544 32.63 15.17 -6.82
C VAL A 544 32.48 16.31 -5.80
N LEU A 545 33.44 16.52 -4.92
CA LEU A 545 33.41 17.58 -3.90
C LEU A 545 33.32 18.99 -4.51
N GLU A 546 33.89 19.23 -5.68
CA GLU A 546 33.80 20.54 -6.36
C GLU A 546 32.36 20.87 -6.78
N VAL A 547 31.56 19.89 -7.17
CA VAL A 547 30.21 20.09 -7.69
C VAL A 547 29.11 19.93 -6.66
N VAL A 548 29.37 19.31 -5.49
CA VAL A 548 28.39 19.18 -4.41
C VAL A 548 27.95 20.54 -3.90
N SER A 549 26.66 20.80 -3.87
CA SER A 549 26.06 22.05 -3.36
C SER A 549 25.12 21.76 -2.19
N VAL A 550 25.05 22.68 -1.23
CA VAL A 550 24.10 22.62 -0.10
C VAL A 550 23.02 23.64 -0.34
N ARG A 551 21.76 23.24 -0.32
CA ARG A 551 20.60 24.11 -0.60
C ARG A 551 19.54 23.95 0.47
N MET A 552 18.95 25.10 0.86
CA MET A 552 17.81 25.13 1.76
C MET A 552 16.52 25.23 0.97
N ILE A 553 15.62 24.26 1.19
CA ILE A 553 14.34 24.18 0.50
C ILE A 553 13.20 24.42 1.50
N ASN A 554 12.67 25.64 1.50
CA ASN A 554 11.55 26.02 2.36
C ASN A 554 10.62 27.04 1.68
N GLY A 555 9.58 27.52 2.40
CA GLY A 555 8.58 28.46 1.89
C GLY A 555 9.12 29.81 1.44
N THR A 556 10.27 30.20 1.95
CA THR A 556 10.89 31.52 1.74
C THR A 556 12.18 31.44 0.92
N ALA A 557 12.77 30.26 0.75
CA ALA A 557 14.00 30.08 -0.03
C ALA A 557 13.75 30.30 -1.52
N LYS A 558 14.66 31.03 -2.15
CA LYS A 558 14.69 31.20 -3.60
C LYS A 558 15.35 30.02 -4.33
N ASP A 559 16.01 29.14 -3.57
CA ASP A 559 16.72 27.99 -4.11
C ASP A 559 15.73 26.90 -4.52
N ALA A 560 15.32 26.91 -5.75
CA ALA A 560 14.61 25.78 -6.35
C ALA A 560 15.62 24.71 -6.79
N LEU A 561 15.23 23.44 -6.65
CA LEU A 561 15.94 22.34 -7.28
C LEU A 561 15.44 22.23 -8.72
N ASP A 562 16.19 22.77 -9.63
CA ASP A 562 15.87 22.72 -11.07
C ASP A 562 16.74 21.64 -11.73
N TYR A 563 16.25 20.41 -11.65
CA TYR A 563 16.93 19.27 -12.25
C TYR A 563 16.90 19.32 -13.77
N ALA A 564 15.84 19.89 -14.35
CA ALA A 564 15.66 19.94 -15.81
C ALA A 564 16.66 20.85 -16.52
N ASP A 565 17.16 21.88 -15.84
CA ASP A 565 18.10 22.86 -16.42
C ASP A 565 19.58 22.46 -16.23
N SER A 566 19.85 21.35 -15.53
CA SER A 566 21.23 20.87 -15.28
C SER A 566 21.65 19.86 -16.35
N ALA A 567 22.54 20.26 -17.22
CA ALA A 567 23.08 19.38 -18.28
C ALA A 567 24.06 18.31 -17.79
N THR A 568 24.64 18.47 -16.59
CA THR A 568 25.71 17.61 -16.06
C THR A 568 25.33 16.93 -14.74
N GLY A 569 24.04 16.72 -14.48
CA GLY A 569 23.57 16.16 -13.22
C GLY A 569 23.81 17.07 -12.00
N LEU A 570 22.83 17.19 -11.14
CA LEU A 570 22.92 18.00 -9.93
C LEU A 570 23.32 17.12 -8.74
N LYS A 571 24.39 17.49 -8.01
CA LYS A 571 24.78 16.84 -6.76
C LYS A 571 24.45 17.78 -5.61
N VAL A 572 23.44 17.44 -4.80
CA VAL A 572 22.85 18.39 -3.84
C VAL A 572 22.53 17.77 -2.50
N ILE A 573 22.89 18.47 -1.43
CA ILE A 573 22.39 18.22 -0.08
C ILE A 573 21.23 19.18 0.16
N ALA A 574 20.01 18.65 0.19
CA ALA A 574 18.78 19.42 0.33
C ALA A 574 18.35 19.42 1.81
N ILE A 575 18.32 20.58 2.43
CA ILE A 575 17.91 20.78 3.81
C ILE A 575 16.54 21.46 3.81
N GLY A 576 15.55 20.88 4.49
CA GLY A 576 14.23 21.50 4.54
C GLY A 576 13.24 20.81 5.45
N GLY A 577 12.01 21.33 5.42
CA GLY A 577 10.90 20.88 6.23
C GLY A 577 9.75 20.31 5.41
N ASP A 578 8.52 20.75 5.69
CA ASP A 578 7.29 20.21 5.10
C ASP A 578 7.23 20.25 3.57
N LYS A 579 7.89 21.20 2.92
CA LYS A 579 8.00 21.23 1.45
C LYS A 579 8.78 20.05 0.88
N LEU A 580 9.87 19.64 1.55
CA LEU A 580 10.61 18.43 1.16
C LEU A 580 9.86 17.15 1.50
N ALA A 581 9.10 17.16 2.59
CA ALA A 581 8.30 16.03 2.99
C ALA A 581 7.16 15.73 2.01
N ARG A 582 6.56 16.79 1.43
CA ARG A 582 5.40 16.67 0.54
C ARG A 582 5.57 17.57 -0.68
N GLY A 583 5.71 17.02 -1.85
CA GLY A 583 5.56 17.77 -3.09
C GLY A 583 6.82 18.15 -3.86
N LEU A 584 8.03 17.88 -3.38
CA LEU A 584 9.24 18.01 -4.18
C LEU A 584 9.84 16.62 -4.44
N THR A 585 10.05 16.28 -5.70
CA THR A 585 10.81 15.09 -6.08
C THR A 585 12.31 15.38 -5.90
N LEU A 586 13.00 14.47 -5.21
CA LEU A 586 14.46 14.48 -5.10
C LEU A 586 15.00 13.43 -6.08
N GLU A 587 15.48 13.88 -7.22
CA GLU A 587 16.06 12.99 -8.23
C GLU A 587 17.37 12.40 -7.72
N GLY A 588 17.58 11.10 -7.95
CA GLY A 588 18.81 10.41 -7.53
C GLY A 588 19.06 10.41 -6.03
N LEU A 589 18.03 10.33 -5.19
CA LEU A 589 18.19 10.33 -3.74
C LEU A 589 18.99 9.11 -3.26
N CYS A 590 20.24 9.35 -2.78
CA CYS A 590 21.14 8.34 -2.26
C CYS A 590 21.10 8.28 -0.74
N THR A 591 21.13 9.42 -0.07
CA THR A 591 21.24 9.47 1.39
C THR A 591 20.11 10.29 1.99
N SER A 592 19.54 9.80 3.08
CA SER A 592 18.52 10.51 3.85
C SER A 592 18.90 10.54 5.31
N TYR A 593 18.92 11.73 5.90
CA TYR A 593 19.08 11.96 7.33
C TYR A 593 17.75 12.49 7.86
N PHE A 594 16.99 11.62 8.55
CA PHE A 594 15.60 11.85 8.87
C PHE A 594 15.33 11.66 10.36
N LEU A 595 15.05 12.75 11.08
CA LEU A 595 14.78 12.74 12.52
C LEU A 595 13.39 13.28 12.86
N ARG A 596 12.63 13.70 11.86
CA ARG A 596 11.34 14.31 12.08
C ARG A 596 10.24 13.28 12.23
N ALA A 597 9.67 13.20 13.43
CA ALA A 597 8.52 12.35 13.70
C ALA A 597 7.19 12.97 13.24
N SER A 598 6.29 12.15 12.71
CA SER A 598 4.87 12.42 12.56
C SER A 598 4.08 11.29 13.18
N ARG A 599 3.03 11.62 13.94
CA ARG A 599 2.19 10.61 14.58
C ARG A 599 1.06 10.08 13.68
N MET A 600 1.05 10.41 12.41
CA MET A 600 0.05 9.95 11.44
C MET A 600 0.69 9.06 10.39
N TYR A 601 0.11 7.88 10.14
CA TYR A 601 0.61 6.89 9.16
C TYR A 601 0.75 7.53 7.78
N ASP A 602 -0.32 8.17 7.28
CA ASP A 602 -0.34 8.82 5.96
C ASP A 602 0.79 9.85 5.83
N THR A 603 0.99 10.65 6.83
CA THR A 603 2.02 11.70 6.84
C THR A 603 3.42 11.11 6.89
N LEU A 604 3.65 10.13 7.78
CA LEU A 604 4.97 9.52 7.95
C LEU A 604 5.39 8.76 6.68
N MET A 605 4.48 8.00 6.08
CA MET A 605 4.74 7.29 4.82
C MET A 605 5.05 8.25 3.67
N GLN A 606 4.33 9.36 3.55
CA GLN A 606 4.59 10.37 2.51
C GLN A 606 5.93 11.11 2.71
N MET A 607 6.45 11.16 3.94
CA MET A 607 7.78 11.70 4.24
C MET A 607 8.91 10.76 3.79
N GLY A 608 8.64 9.47 3.57
CA GLY A 608 9.60 8.45 3.11
C GLY A 608 10.04 8.68 1.66
N ARG A 609 10.87 9.69 1.44
CA ARG A 609 11.39 10.03 0.10
C ARG A 609 12.44 9.07 -0.42
N TRP A 610 12.98 8.21 0.42
CA TRP A 610 13.92 7.16 0.08
C TRP A 610 13.27 5.94 -0.60
N PHE A 611 11.97 5.85 -0.68
CA PHE A 611 11.27 4.87 -1.51
C PHE A 611 11.37 5.22 -3.00
N GLY A 612 11.07 4.26 -3.88
CA GLY A 612 11.06 4.48 -5.32
C GLY A 612 12.07 3.60 -6.08
N TYR A 613 12.55 4.08 -7.20
CA TYR A 613 13.45 3.32 -8.09
C TYR A 613 14.89 3.77 -7.93
N ARG A 614 15.83 2.79 -7.86
CA ARG A 614 17.26 3.01 -7.64
C ARG A 614 18.12 2.18 -8.61
N PRO A 615 17.98 2.38 -9.93
CA PRO A 615 18.69 1.57 -10.93
C PRO A 615 20.21 1.77 -10.80
N GLY A 616 20.93 0.67 -10.53
CA GLY A 616 22.39 0.65 -10.47
C GLY A 616 23.03 1.38 -9.27
N TYR A 617 22.23 1.85 -8.27
CA TYR A 617 22.78 2.53 -7.10
C TYR A 617 22.02 2.26 -5.79
N LEU A 618 21.22 1.19 -5.72
CA LEU A 618 20.47 0.85 -4.51
C LEU A 618 21.38 0.52 -3.33
N ASP A 619 22.46 -0.18 -3.58
CA ASP A 619 23.45 -0.60 -2.60
C ASP A 619 24.22 0.57 -1.95
N VAL A 620 24.29 1.70 -2.61
CA VAL A 620 24.90 2.92 -2.07
C VAL A 620 23.89 3.86 -1.39
N CYS A 621 22.63 3.46 -1.30
CA CYS A 621 21.61 4.23 -0.59
C CYS A 621 21.71 4.04 0.93
N ARG A 622 21.51 5.11 1.71
CA ARG A 622 21.49 5.06 3.19
C ARG A 622 20.37 5.90 3.77
N LEU A 623 19.72 5.33 4.80
CA LEU A 623 18.75 6.02 5.64
C LEU A 623 19.26 6.09 7.07
N TYR A 624 19.63 7.29 7.50
CA TYR A 624 20.00 7.61 8.87
C TYR A 624 18.74 8.08 9.61
N THR A 625 18.32 7.33 10.63
CA THR A 625 17.12 7.66 11.40
C THR A 625 17.13 7.03 12.79
N THR A 626 16.21 7.42 13.68
CA THR A 626 16.15 6.90 15.04
C THR A 626 15.52 5.52 15.11
N GLY A 627 15.87 4.73 16.15
CA GLY A 627 15.24 3.41 16.39
C GLY A 627 13.72 3.50 16.52
N GLU A 628 13.19 4.53 17.23
CA GLU A 628 11.76 4.76 17.35
C GLU A 628 11.07 4.97 15.99
N LEU A 629 11.69 5.71 15.09
CA LEU A 629 11.15 5.92 13.74
C LEU A 629 11.20 4.64 12.90
N VAL A 630 12.21 3.80 13.06
CA VAL A 630 12.27 2.48 12.43
C VAL A 630 11.09 1.63 12.87
N GLU A 631 10.87 1.48 14.18
CA GLU A 631 9.72 0.74 14.73
C GLU A 631 8.38 1.26 14.20
N TRP A 632 8.24 2.58 14.05
CA TRP A 632 7.02 3.19 13.49
C TRP A 632 6.85 2.85 12.01
N PHE A 633 7.91 2.95 11.21
CA PHE A 633 7.86 2.56 9.80
C PHE A 633 7.58 1.07 9.61
N GLU A 634 8.15 0.22 10.44
CA GLU A 634 7.89 -1.22 10.47
C GLU A 634 6.41 -1.50 10.71
N HIS A 635 5.85 -0.89 11.76
CA HIS A 635 4.43 -1.06 12.07
C HIS A 635 3.50 -0.56 10.94
N ILE A 636 3.80 0.61 10.36
CA ILE A 636 3.00 1.16 9.25
C ILE A 636 3.15 0.28 8.02
N THR A 637 4.34 -0.28 7.77
CA THR A 637 4.58 -1.21 6.67
C THR A 637 3.70 -2.45 6.82
N ASP A 638 3.71 -3.07 7.99
CA ASP A 638 2.87 -4.24 8.28
C ASP A 638 1.37 -3.92 8.11
N ALA A 639 0.92 -2.77 8.64
CA ALA A 639 -0.48 -2.32 8.49
C ALA A 639 -0.87 -2.04 7.04
N ALA A 640 0.06 -1.53 6.23
CA ALA A 640 -0.18 -1.25 4.82
C ALA A 640 -0.21 -2.54 3.98
N GLU A 641 0.66 -3.50 4.27
CA GLU A 641 0.65 -4.80 3.60
C GLU A 641 -0.59 -5.62 3.99
N GLU A 642 -0.97 -5.64 5.28
CA GLU A 642 -2.22 -6.25 5.74
C GLU A 642 -3.45 -5.68 4.99
N LEU A 643 -3.53 -4.36 4.86
CA LEU A 643 -4.62 -3.73 4.11
C LEU A 643 -4.63 -4.14 2.63
N ARG A 644 -3.46 -4.32 2.01
CA ARG A 644 -3.36 -4.78 0.61
C ARG A 644 -3.79 -6.22 0.45
N GLU A 645 -3.39 -7.08 1.36
CA GLU A 645 -3.83 -8.48 1.37
C GLU A 645 -5.35 -8.58 1.54
N GLU A 646 -5.95 -7.75 2.41
CA GLU A 646 -7.42 -7.67 2.53
C GLU A 646 -8.08 -7.23 1.21
N PHE A 647 -7.49 -6.28 0.49
CA PHE A 647 -7.99 -5.93 -0.84
C PHE A 647 -7.92 -7.10 -1.82
N ASP A 648 -6.81 -7.84 -1.84
CA ASP A 648 -6.64 -8.99 -2.73
C ASP A 648 -7.63 -10.12 -2.40
N GLU A 649 -7.88 -10.39 -1.12
CA GLU A 649 -8.91 -11.33 -0.67
C GLU A 649 -10.32 -10.91 -1.08
N MET A 650 -10.65 -9.62 -0.95
CA MET A 650 -11.93 -9.07 -1.37
C MET A 650 -12.15 -9.21 -2.88
N VAL A 651 -11.11 -8.95 -3.67
CA VAL A 651 -11.13 -9.14 -5.13
C VAL A 651 -11.39 -10.61 -5.47
N GLY A 652 -10.71 -11.52 -4.77
CA GLY A 652 -10.90 -12.97 -4.97
C GLY A 652 -12.32 -13.45 -4.67
N SER A 653 -13.05 -12.73 -3.83
CA SER A 653 -14.45 -13.05 -3.48
C SER A 653 -15.49 -12.40 -4.40
N GLY A 654 -15.09 -11.51 -5.32
CA GLY A 654 -15.99 -10.85 -6.26
C GLY A 654 -16.89 -9.77 -5.64
N GLY A 655 -16.51 -9.19 -4.50
CA GLY A 655 -17.27 -8.16 -3.82
C GLY A 655 -17.11 -6.77 -4.40
N THR A 656 -17.98 -5.85 -3.96
CA THR A 656 -17.94 -4.44 -4.35
C THR A 656 -17.35 -3.57 -3.24
N PRO A 657 -16.88 -2.35 -3.52
CA PRO A 657 -16.41 -1.42 -2.48
C PRO A 657 -17.44 -1.14 -1.37
N ARG A 658 -18.73 -1.31 -1.66
CA ARG A 658 -19.84 -1.08 -0.72
C ARG A 658 -20.15 -2.30 0.16
N ASP A 659 -19.78 -3.49 -0.29
CA ASP A 659 -20.14 -4.74 0.39
C ASP A 659 -19.13 -5.10 1.47
N PHE A 660 -17.89 -4.61 1.39
CA PHE A 660 -16.80 -5.03 2.24
C PHE A 660 -16.36 -3.97 3.22
N GLY A 661 -16.28 -4.41 4.47
CA GLY A 661 -15.69 -3.63 5.54
C GLY A 661 -14.17 -3.66 5.49
N LEU A 662 -13.55 -2.50 5.51
CA LEU A 662 -12.12 -2.34 5.59
C LEU A 662 -11.66 -2.00 7.01
N ARG A 663 -10.54 -2.54 7.42
CA ARG A 663 -9.93 -2.29 8.72
C ARG A 663 -8.45 -1.92 8.57
N VAL A 664 -7.94 -1.20 9.54
CA VAL A 664 -6.52 -0.82 9.62
C VAL A 664 -6.02 -1.04 11.03
N LYS A 665 -4.93 -1.77 11.17
CA LYS A 665 -4.26 -2.03 12.44
C LYS A 665 -3.85 -0.71 13.11
N SER A 666 -4.20 -0.56 14.37
CA SER A 666 -3.95 0.64 15.16
C SER A 666 -2.65 0.51 15.97
N HIS A 667 -1.97 1.62 16.19
CA HIS A 667 -0.77 1.70 17.02
C HIS A 667 -1.05 2.51 18.30
N PRO A 668 -0.47 2.17 19.46
CA PRO A 668 -0.73 2.89 20.71
C PRO A 668 -0.36 4.38 20.67
N VAL A 669 0.66 4.76 19.92
CA VAL A 669 1.20 6.13 19.83
C VAL A 669 0.81 6.80 18.52
N LEU A 670 0.82 6.05 17.40
CA LEU A 670 0.55 6.58 16.08
C LEU A 670 -0.97 6.58 15.79
N MET A 671 -1.41 7.54 15.02
CA MET A 671 -2.77 7.59 14.46
C MET A 671 -2.75 7.13 13.02
N VAL A 672 -3.71 6.29 12.63
CA VAL A 672 -3.86 5.84 11.24
C VAL A 672 -3.95 7.03 10.27
N THR A 673 -4.78 8.01 10.61
CA THR A 673 -4.83 9.34 9.96
C THR A 673 -5.31 10.37 10.98
N SER A 674 -5.57 11.62 10.57
CA SER A 674 -6.03 12.64 11.52
C SER A 674 -7.39 12.26 12.14
N ARG A 675 -7.59 12.60 13.41
CA ARG A 675 -8.86 12.31 14.14
C ARG A 675 -10.09 12.80 13.39
N LEU A 676 -9.97 13.92 12.69
CA LEU A 676 -11.07 14.49 11.92
C LEU A 676 -11.43 13.63 10.69
N LYS A 677 -10.46 13.05 10.02
CA LYS A 677 -10.67 12.13 8.88
C LYS A 677 -11.19 10.76 9.32
N MET A 678 -10.92 10.34 10.56
CA MET A 678 -11.40 9.08 11.13
C MET A 678 -12.77 9.19 11.83
N ARG A 679 -13.56 10.24 11.60
CA ARG A 679 -14.84 10.40 12.31
C ARG A 679 -15.84 9.29 12.03
N ALA A 680 -15.86 8.79 10.80
CA ALA A 680 -16.66 7.63 10.43
C ALA A 680 -16.01 6.29 10.85
N ALA A 681 -14.73 6.30 11.28
CA ALA A 681 -14.06 5.11 11.76
C ALA A 681 -14.44 4.82 13.21
N ARG A 682 -14.67 3.54 13.51
CA ARG A 682 -14.89 3.06 14.87
C ARG A 682 -13.72 2.21 15.32
N SER A 683 -13.47 2.17 16.63
CA SER A 683 -12.46 1.29 17.20
C SER A 683 -13.08 -0.07 17.47
N LEU A 684 -12.55 -1.07 16.82
CA LEU A 684 -12.87 -2.47 17.10
C LEU A 684 -11.77 -3.06 17.97
N TYR A 685 -12.14 -3.47 19.15
CA TYR A 685 -11.23 -4.17 20.07
C TYR A 685 -11.55 -5.66 20.02
N LEU A 686 -10.71 -6.42 19.32
CA LEU A 686 -10.85 -7.86 19.26
C LEU A 686 -10.22 -8.49 20.49
N SER A 687 -11.05 -9.11 21.32
CA SER A 687 -10.63 -10.00 22.38
C SER A 687 -11.45 -11.28 22.32
N PHE A 688 -10.77 -12.39 22.14
CA PHE A 688 -11.44 -13.70 22.11
C PHE A 688 -11.44 -14.39 23.48
N SER A 689 -10.94 -13.72 24.52
CA SER A 689 -10.92 -14.28 25.88
C SER A 689 -12.32 -14.71 26.34
N GLY A 690 -12.42 -15.95 26.85
CA GLY A 690 -13.68 -16.52 27.30
C GLY A 690 -14.71 -16.79 26.20
N SER A 691 -14.33 -16.63 24.92
CA SER A 691 -15.21 -16.86 23.79
C SER A 691 -14.94 -18.18 23.06
N VAL A 692 -15.84 -18.53 22.15
CA VAL A 692 -15.67 -19.63 21.20
C VAL A 692 -15.78 -19.10 19.79
N VAL A 693 -14.89 -19.54 18.93
CA VAL A 693 -14.88 -19.19 17.50
C VAL A 693 -14.97 -20.48 16.70
N GLU A 694 -15.86 -20.56 15.72
CA GLU A 694 -16.05 -21.76 14.89
C GLU A 694 -16.29 -21.43 13.43
N THR A 695 -15.67 -22.18 12.51
CA THR A 695 -15.86 -22.05 11.08
C THR A 695 -17.16 -22.73 10.65
N VAL A 696 -18.22 -21.93 10.49
CA VAL A 696 -19.54 -22.41 10.03
C VAL A 696 -19.83 -22.05 8.58
N THR A 697 -18.95 -21.26 7.96
CA THR A 697 -19.01 -20.87 6.55
C THR A 697 -17.71 -21.29 5.88
N LEU A 698 -17.80 -22.15 4.86
CA LEU A 698 -16.69 -22.83 4.22
C LEU A 698 -16.78 -22.67 2.70
N PHE A 699 -15.67 -22.90 2.00
CA PHE A 699 -15.60 -22.79 0.56
C PHE A 699 -16.34 -23.94 -0.14
N ARG A 700 -16.95 -23.65 -1.28
CA ARG A 700 -17.46 -24.63 -2.25
C ARG A 700 -16.45 -25.00 -3.34
N GLU A 701 -15.39 -24.24 -3.46
CA GLU A 701 -14.32 -24.41 -4.44
C GLU A 701 -13.39 -25.53 -4.03
N PRO A 702 -13.24 -26.57 -4.86
CA PRO A 702 -12.38 -27.71 -4.54
C PRO A 702 -10.91 -27.33 -4.34
N VAL A 703 -10.42 -26.33 -5.08
CA VAL A 703 -9.03 -25.88 -5.00
C VAL A 703 -8.72 -25.29 -3.62
N GLN A 704 -9.61 -24.45 -3.11
CA GLN A 704 -9.43 -23.81 -1.82
C GLN A 704 -9.53 -24.81 -0.64
N ASN A 705 -10.48 -25.73 -0.73
CA ASN A 705 -10.59 -26.83 0.26
C ASN A 705 -9.37 -27.76 0.24
N ALA A 706 -8.77 -28.01 -0.93
CA ALA A 706 -7.54 -28.79 -1.01
C ALA A 706 -6.35 -28.07 -0.36
N LYS A 707 -6.26 -26.74 -0.49
CA LYS A 707 -5.23 -25.94 0.22
C LYS A 707 -5.41 -26.02 1.74
N ASN A 708 -6.64 -25.84 2.25
CA ASN A 708 -6.94 -25.96 3.68
C ASN A 708 -6.66 -27.37 4.23
N PHE A 709 -6.92 -28.39 3.42
CA PHE A 709 -6.58 -29.77 3.80
C PHE A 709 -5.07 -30.00 3.85
N GLU A 710 -4.32 -29.41 2.93
CA GLU A 710 -2.85 -29.48 2.95
C GLU A 710 -2.25 -28.70 4.12
N ALA A 711 -2.82 -27.54 4.49
CA ALA A 711 -2.45 -26.83 5.71
C ALA A 711 -2.67 -27.70 6.95
N PHE A 712 -3.81 -28.36 7.05
CA PHE A 712 -4.08 -29.33 8.10
C PHE A 712 -3.06 -30.50 8.13
N ARG A 713 -2.69 -31.05 6.97
CA ARG A 713 -1.71 -32.12 6.89
C ARG A 713 -0.33 -31.70 7.37
N ARG A 714 0.12 -30.49 6.96
CA ARG A 714 1.38 -29.91 7.45
C ARG A 714 1.35 -29.71 8.96
N PHE A 715 0.28 -29.15 9.47
CA PHE A 715 0.07 -28.93 10.90
C PHE A 715 0.11 -30.23 11.70
N SER A 716 -0.67 -31.24 11.30
CA SER A 716 -0.69 -32.53 11.98
C SER A 716 0.64 -33.28 11.92
N ALA A 717 1.42 -33.09 10.85
CA ALA A 717 2.77 -33.64 10.72
C ALA A 717 3.76 -32.91 11.66
N ALA A 718 3.65 -31.59 11.77
CA ALA A 718 4.48 -30.77 12.66
C ALA A 718 4.26 -31.11 14.13
N LEU A 719 3.02 -31.44 14.55
CA LEU A 719 2.69 -31.89 15.89
C LEU A 719 3.21 -33.29 16.23
N GLY A 720 3.62 -34.06 15.23
CA GLY A 720 4.14 -35.42 15.43
C GLY A 720 3.05 -36.48 15.73
N PRO A 721 3.38 -37.61 16.37
CA PRO A 721 2.44 -38.69 16.63
C PRO A 721 1.27 -38.29 17.54
N SER A 722 0.06 -38.62 17.13
CA SER A 722 -1.15 -38.35 17.91
C SER A 722 -1.51 -39.55 18.79
N SER A 723 -2.39 -39.31 19.76
CA SER A 723 -3.03 -40.39 20.56
C SER A 723 -4.55 -40.35 20.37
N ALA A 724 -5.23 -41.47 20.65
CA ALA A 724 -6.69 -41.44 20.68
C ALA A 724 -7.20 -40.54 21.81
N ILE A 725 -8.32 -39.83 21.59
CA ILE A 725 -8.92 -39.00 22.62
C ILE A 725 -9.30 -39.86 23.83
N PRO A 726 -8.79 -39.57 25.02
CA PRO A 726 -9.08 -40.40 26.22
C PRO A 726 -10.55 -40.24 26.63
N ALA A 727 -11.13 -41.35 27.11
CA ALA A 727 -12.44 -41.30 27.71
C ALA A 727 -12.43 -40.50 29.03
N GLN A 728 -13.41 -39.63 29.21
CA GLN A 728 -13.54 -38.79 30.39
C GLN A 728 -14.67 -39.27 31.32
N LYS A 729 -14.38 -39.35 32.62
CA LYS A 729 -15.37 -39.68 33.65
C LYS A 729 -16.25 -38.45 33.92
N ARG A 730 -17.58 -38.70 34.02
CA ARG A 730 -18.59 -37.66 34.31
C ARG A 730 -19.54 -38.23 35.39
N GLY A 731 -19.03 -38.41 36.61
CA GLY A 731 -19.77 -39.07 37.65
C GLY A 731 -20.00 -40.56 37.38
N ALA A 732 -21.26 -40.94 37.26
CA ALA A 732 -21.63 -42.33 36.97
C ALA A 732 -21.45 -42.71 35.48
N SER A 733 -21.30 -41.72 34.59
CA SER A 733 -21.14 -41.94 33.16
C SER A 733 -19.69 -41.75 32.70
N THR A 734 -19.36 -42.28 31.52
CA THR A 734 -18.08 -42.14 30.88
C THR A 734 -18.30 -41.66 29.44
N GLU A 735 -17.85 -40.48 29.14
CA GLU A 735 -17.88 -39.94 27.79
C GLU A 735 -16.69 -40.43 26.97
N ARG A 736 -16.96 -40.73 25.69
CA ARG A 736 -15.95 -41.21 24.73
C ARG A 736 -16.08 -40.47 23.44
N TRP A 737 -14.94 -40.12 22.87
CA TRP A 737 -14.82 -39.49 21.57
C TRP A 737 -14.05 -40.41 20.60
N SER A 738 -14.43 -40.36 19.33
CA SER A 738 -13.65 -40.94 18.24
C SER A 738 -12.76 -39.83 17.70
N GLY A 739 -11.45 -40.02 17.67
CA GLY A 739 -10.58 -38.95 17.17
C GLY A 739 -9.14 -39.02 17.66
N ALA A 740 -8.35 -38.06 17.23
CA ALA A 740 -6.94 -37.92 17.60
C ALA A 740 -6.73 -36.69 18.46
N VAL A 741 -5.76 -36.73 19.39
CA VAL A 741 -5.43 -35.60 20.26
C VAL A 741 -3.93 -35.47 20.46
N TRP A 742 -3.47 -34.24 20.52
CA TRP A 742 -2.18 -33.80 21.00
C TRP A 742 -2.39 -32.91 22.23
N ARG A 743 -1.57 -33.06 23.23
CA ARG A 743 -1.56 -32.22 24.41
C ARG A 743 -0.27 -31.45 24.45
N ASP A 744 -0.30 -30.27 25.08
CA ASP A 744 0.86 -29.39 25.22
C ASP A 744 1.51 -29.00 23.91
N ALA A 745 0.68 -28.85 22.86
CA ALA A 745 1.15 -28.28 21.59
C ALA A 745 1.57 -26.83 21.78
N ALA A 746 2.70 -26.44 21.18
CA ALA A 746 3.19 -25.07 21.24
C ALA A 746 2.26 -24.12 20.49
N TRP A 747 2.08 -22.90 21.00
CA TRP A 747 1.22 -21.90 20.39
C TRP A 747 1.67 -21.50 18.98
N GLU A 748 2.98 -21.54 18.71
CA GLU A 748 3.56 -21.23 17.41
C GLU A 748 3.04 -22.17 16.31
N ALA A 749 2.83 -23.45 16.64
CA ALA A 749 2.28 -24.41 15.69
C ALA A 749 0.81 -24.08 15.36
N VAL A 750 0.04 -23.61 16.34
CA VAL A 750 -1.36 -23.22 16.15
C VAL A 750 -1.44 -21.95 15.32
N VAL A 751 -0.58 -20.98 15.57
CA VAL A 751 -0.46 -19.75 14.78
C VAL A 751 -0.10 -20.07 13.34
N ALA A 752 0.93 -20.88 13.10
CA ALA A 752 1.33 -21.29 11.75
C ALA A 752 0.20 -22.01 10.98
N PHE A 753 -0.61 -22.82 11.69
CA PHE A 753 -1.80 -23.43 11.06
C PHE A 753 -2.84 -22.38 10.66
N LEU A 754 -3.13 -21.42 11.53
CA LEU A 754 -4.10 -20.36 11.26
C LEU A 754 -3.65 -19.43 10.13
N ASP A 755 -2.36 -19.15 10.03
CA ASP A 755 -1.78 -18.34 8.95
C ASP A 755 -1.84 -19.06 7.59
N ASP A 756 -1.72 -20.41 7.60
CA ASP A 756 -1.85 -21.24 6.40
C ASP A 756 -3.31 -21.52 5.99
N TYR A 757 -4.26 -21.33 6.91
CA TYR A 757 -5.67 -21.66 6.69
C TYR A 757 -6.45 -20.49 6.12
N ALA A 758 -6.99 -20.66 4.92
CA ALA A 758 -7.88 -19.66 4.32
C ALA A 758 -9.29 -19.75 4.92
N THR A 759 -9.76 -18.65 5.52
CA THR A 759 -11.15 -18.48 5.95
C THR A 759 -12.01 -17.96 4.81
N HIS A 760 -13.26 -18.41 4.72
CA HIS A 760 -14.19 -17.90 3.72
C HIS A 760 -14.50 -16.42 4.01
N PRO A 761 -14.52 -15.52 3.02
CA PRO A 761 -14.78 -14.10 3.23
C PRO A 761 -16.08 -13.79 3.96
N GLU A 762 -17.13 -14.58 3.72
CA GLU A 762 -18.41 -14.48 4.41
C GLU A 762 -18.43 -15.10 5.83
N ALA A 763 -17.30 -15.60 6.30
CA ALA A 763 -17.16 -16.07 7.68
C ALA A 763 -16.85 -14.91 8.63
N LEU A 764 -17.69 -13.90 8.68
CA LEU A 764 -17.49 -12.60 9.35
C LEU A 764 -17.05 -12.70 10.82
N LYS A 765 -17.37 -13.80 11.51
CA LYS A 765 -17.00 -14.04 12.92
C LYS A 765 -15.69 -14.80 13.09
N VAL A 766 -15.08 -15.26 12.00
CA VAL A 766 -13.87 -16.07 12.00
C VAL A 766 -12.87 -15.51 11.02
N ASN A 767 -11.83 -14.90 11.53
CA ASN A 767 -10.69 -14.50 10.73
C ASN A 767 -9.45 -15.18 11.29
N ALA A 768 -8.87 -16.12 10.55
CA ALA A 768 -7.75 -16.93 11.00
C ALA A 768 -6.55 -16.05 11.41
N ARG A 769 -6.27 -14.99 10.65
CA ARG A 769 -5.20 -14.05 10.95
C ARG A 769 -5.42 -13.25 12.25
N ALA A 770 -6.65 -12.75 12.49
CA ALA A 770 -6.96 -12.05 13.75
C ALA A 770 -6.86 -12.99 14.95
N LEU A 771 -7.19 -14.27 14.77
CA LEU A 771 -7.02 -15.30 15.80
C LEU A 771 -5.53 -15.57 16.07
N SER A 772 -4.73 -15.71 15.02
CA SER A 772 -3.27 -15.87 15.08
C SER A 772 -2.61 -14.72 15.85
N GLU A 773 -2.91 -13.47 15.50
CA GLU A 773 -2.39 -12.28 16.17
C GLU A 773 -2.81 -12.21 17.65
N PHE A 774 -4.07 -12.54 17.97
CA PHE A 774 -4.55 -12.57 19.34
C PHE A 774 -3.82 -13.62 20.16
N ILE A 775 -3.64 -14.83 19.62
CA ILE A 775 -2.90 -15.92 20.28
C ILE A 775 -1.45 -15.49 20.55
N ALA A 776 -0.77 -14.93 19.56
CA ALA A 776 0.60 -14.43 19.71
C ALA A 776 0.71 -13.30 20.75
N ALA A 777 -0.27 -12.40 20.82
CA ALA A 777 -0.31 -11.35 21.83
C ALA A 777 -0.51 -11.90 23.25
N MET A 778 -1.41 -12.88 23.42
CA MET A 778 -1.65 -13.54 24.69
C MET A 778 -0.45 -14.38 25.16
N ALA A 779 0.25 -15.03 24.22
CA ALA A 779 1.43 -15.83 24.53
C ALA A 779 2.58 -14.98 25.09
N ARG A 780 2.74 -13.73 24.64
CA ARG A 780 3.72 -12.77 25.21
C ARG A 780 3.41 -12.41 26.65
N GLU A 781 2.13 -12.47 27.07
CA GLU A 781 1.68 -12.25 28.43
C GLU A 781 1.68 -13.55 29.28
N GLY A 782 2.16 -14.66 28.71
CA GLY A 782 2.24 -15.96 29.39
C GLY A 782 0.93 -16.75 29.41
N GLU A 783 -0.10 -16.32 28.69
CA GLU A 783 -1.36 -17.01 28.49
C GLU A 783 -1.40 -17.66 27.08
N LEU A 784 -2.23 -18.70 26.86
CA LEU A 784 -2.34 -19.43 25.58
C LEU A 784 -1.02 -20.01 25.04
N THR A 785 -0.04 -20.26 25.91
CA THR A 785 1.28 -20.78 25.53
C THR A 785 1.28 -22.29 25.22
N SER A 786 0.26 -23.03 25.70
CA SER A 786 0.10 -24.44 25.50
C SER A 786 -1.31 -24.78 24.98
N TRP A 787 -1.39 -25.75 24.09
CA TRP A 787 -2.66 -26.06 23.43
C TRP A 787 -3.03 -27.54 23.50
N THR A 788 -4.28 -27.82 23.78
CA THR A 788 -4.88 -29.11 23.45
C THR A 788 -5.45 -29.03 22.05
N VAL A 789 -4.92 -29.83 21.14
CA VAL A 789 -5.38 -29.93 19.76
C VAL A 789 -6.07 -31.27 19.56
N ALA A 790 -7.32 -31.28 19.13
CA ALA A 790 -8.04 -32.53 18.88
C ALA A 790 -8.72 -32.54 17.53
N VAL A 791 -8.59 -33.62 16.79
CA VAL A 791 -9.38 -33.91 15.58
C VAL A 791 -10.52 -34.80 15.97
N VAL A 792 -11.74 -34.26 15.99
CA VAL A 792 -12.94 -34.96 16.44
C VAL A 792 -13.64 -35.63 15.27
N GLY A 793 -13.82 -36.92 15.37
CA GLY A 793 -14.53 -37.73 14.38
C GLY A 793 -15.96 -38.07 14.85
N GLY A 794 -16.84 -38.37 13.90
CA GLY A 794 -18.25 -38.64 14.21
C GLY A 794 -19.06 -39.29 13.11
N GLY A 795 -18.42 -39.99 12.22
CA GLY A 795 -19.08 -40.64 11.09
C GLY A 795 -18.85 -42.16 11.00
N VAL A 796 -19.01 -42.72 9.84
CA VAL A 796 -18.83 -44.14 9.56
C VAL A 796 -17.34 -44.46 9.40
N GLN A 797 -16.89 -45.54 10.04
CA GLN A 797 -15.48 -45.94 10.09
C GLN A 797 -14.88 -46.21 8.69
N GLU A 798 -15.69 -46.49 7.69
CA GLU A 798 -15.27 -46.79 6.33
C GLU A 798 -14.72 -45.53 5.58
N ARG A 799 -14.98 -44.33 6.11
CA ARG A 799 -14.50 -43.04 5.56
C ARG A 799 -13.64 -42.30 6.58
N ALA A 800 -12.64 -43.02 7.11
CA ALA A 800 -11.72 -42.44 8.09
C ALA A 800 -10.43 -41.97 7.43
N GLU A 801 -9.89 -40.88 8.00
CA GLU A 801 -8.57 -40.35 7.66
C GLU A 801 -7.52 -40.81 8.69
N ASN A 802 -6.32 -41.09 8.24
CA ASN A 802 -5.21 -41.38 9.14
C ASN A 802 -4.57 -40.03 9.57
N VAL A 803 -4.78 -39.69 10.84
CA VAL A 803 -4.26 -38.45 11.44
C VAL A 803 -3.11 -38.82 12.38
N SER A 804 -1.88 -38.71 11.86
CA SER A 804 -0.64 -38.98 12.64
C SER A 804 -0.66 -40.29 13.43
N GLY A 805 -1.20 -41.37 12.82
CA GLY A 805 -1.26 -42.72 13.39
C GLY A 805 -2.61 -43.14 13.99
N VAL A 806 -3.56 -42.23 14.13
CA VAL A 806 -4.93 -42.53 14.61
C VAL A 806 -5.92 -42.44 13.45
N SER A 807 -6.80 -43.46 13.34
CA SER A 807 -7.88 -43.46 12.33
C SER A 807 -9.06 -42.64 12.87
N VAL A 808 -9.38 -41.53 12.18
CA VAL A 808 -10.42 -40.57 12.55
C VAL A 808 -11.54 -40.60 11.49
N PRO A 809 -12.76 -41.05 11.84
CA PRO A 809 -13.90 -41.01 10.93
C PRO A 809 -14.27 -39.60 10.57
N ARG A 810 -14.57 -39.34 9.26
CA ARG A 810 -15.05 -38.03 8.85
C ARG A 810 -16.38 -37.68 9.48
N MET A 811 -16.59 -36.41 9.80
CA MET A 811 -17.83 -35.95 10.43
C MET A 811 -18.86 -35.53 9.37
N MET A 812 -20.12 -35.92 9.59
CA MET A 812 -21.22 -35.48 8.73
C MET A 812 -21.83 -34.18 9.23
N ARG A 813 -21.95 -33.20 8.32
CA ARG A 813 -22.68 -31.96 8.59
C ARG A 813 -23.47 -31.57 7.32
N LYS A 814 -24.80 -31.43 7.47
CA LYS A 814 -25.66 -30.99 6.37
C LYS A 814 -25.42 -29.50 6.06
N ALA A 815 -25.28 -29.20 4.78
CA ALA A 815 -25.21 -27.82 4.30
C ALA A 815 -26.59 -27.14 4.46
N LYS A 816 -26.58 -25.86 4.82
CA LYS A 816 -27.77 -25.01 4.63
C LYS A 816 -27.94 -24.74 3.14
N PRO A 817 -29.19 -24.54 2.64
CA PRO A 817 -29.44 -24.30 1.23
C PRO A 817 -28.93 -22.91 0.82
N GLN A 818 -27.67 -22.83 0.46
CA GLN A 818 -27.01 -21.61 -0.09
C GLN A 818 -26.25 -22.00 -1.33
N LEU A 819 -26.22 -21.12 -2.33
CA LEU A 819 -25.68 -21.41 -3.66
C LEU A 819 -24.18 -21.10 -3.79
N ASP A 820 -23.67 -20.14 -3.03
CA ASP A 820 -22.35 -19.56 -3.12
C ASP A 820 -21.31 -20.15 -2.16
N ARG A 821 -21.75 -20.73 -1.03
CA ARG A 821 -20.90 -21.22 0.05
C ARG A 821 -21.40 -22.53 0.66
N TYR A 822 -20.53 -23.24 1.36
CA TYR A 822 -20.88 -24.37 2.19
C TYR A 822 -21.08 -23.87 3.62
N ALA A 823 -22.31 -23.54 3.98
CA ALA A 823 -22.67 -23.08 5.30
C ALA A 823 -23.29 -24.20 6.14
N ILE A 824 -22.88 -24.32 7.40
CA ILE A 824 -23.43 -25.26 8.38
C ILE A 824 -24.04 -24.50 9.56
N GLY A 825 -24.92 -25.13 10.34
CA GLY A 825 -25.60 -24.47 11.43
C GLY A 825 -24.72 -24.25 12.65
N ARG A 826 -23.99 -25.27 13.02
CA ARG A 826 -23.09 -25.31 14.19
C ARG A 826 -22.03 -26.38 13.99
N LEU A 827 -20.81 -26.11 14.38
CA LEU A 827 -19.70 -27.04 14.28
C LEU A 827 -19.41 -27.65 15.66
N LEU A 828 -19.21 -26.82 16.66
CA LEU A 828 -18.75 -27.17 17.99
C LEU A 828 -19.91 -27.46 18.95
N SER A 829 -19.84 -28.57 19.69
CA SER A 829 -20.79 -28.91 20.72
C SER A 829 -20.19 -28.71 22.13
N PRO A 830 -21.02 -28.39 23.18
CA PRO A 830 -20.51 -28.30 24.54
C PRO A 830 -19.82 -29.58 25.01
N ARG A 831 -20.25 -30.72 24.48
CA ARG A 831 -19.59 -32.00 24.76
C ARG A 831 -18.15 -32.01 24.25
N ASP A 832 -17.92 -31.59 23.02
CA ASP A 832 -16.59 -31.57 22.42
C ASP A 832 -15.71 -30.50 23.08
N GLU A 833 -16.30 -29.38 23.47
CA GLU A 833 -15.61 -28.31 24.20
C GLU A 833 -15.10 -28.74 25.57
N GLY A 834 -15.74 -29.73 26.18
CA GLY A 834 -15.36 -30.29 27.49
C GLY A 834 -14.36 -31.45 27.44
N LEU A 835 -13.84 -31.83 26.25
CA LEU A 835 -13.02 -33.04 26.09
C LEU A 835 -11.69 -33.00 26.85
N ASP A 836 -11.14 -31.82 27.11
CA ASP A 836 -9.89 -31.60 27.86
C ASP A 836 -10.10 -31.42 29.37
N LEU A 837 -11.34 -31.26 29.84
CA LEU A 837 -11.64 -31.10 31.25
C LEU A 837 -11.61 -32.44 31.97
N ASP A 838 -10.95 -32.50 33.09
CA ASP A 838 -11.07 -33.62 33.99
C ASP A 838 -12.42 -33.64 34.77
N GLU A 839 -12.66 -34.65 35.56
CA GLU A 839 -13.92 -34.81 36.29
C GLU A 839 -14.20 -33.65 37.26
N ALA A 840 -13.16 -33.16 37.96
CA ALA A 840 -13.30 -32.04 38.90
C ALA A 840 -13.65 -30.70 38.18
N ALA A 841 -12.93 -30.35 37.11
CA ALA A 841 -13.18 -29.16 36.33
C ALA A 841 -14.56 -29.21 35.65
N TRP A 842 -15.00 -30.38 35.18
CA TRP A 842 -16.30 -30.55 34.58
C TRP A 842 -17.43 -30.31 35.57
N PHE A 843 -17.33 -30.87 36.80
CA PHE A 843 -18.33 -30.63 37.86
C PHE A 843 -18.33 -29.19 38.37
N ALA A 844 -17.16 -28.56 38.45
CA ALA A 844 -17.07 -27.12 38.76
C ALA A 844 -17.80 -26.27 37.73
N ALA A 845 -17.61 -26.56 36.44
CA ALA A 845 -18.30 -25.88 35.36
C ALA A 845 -19.83 -26.17 35.36
N LEU A 846 -20.24 -27.37 35.73
CA LEU A 846 -21.66 -27.71 35.90
C LEU A 846 -22.28 -26.92 37.06
N ALA A 847 -21.59 -26.83 38.17
CA ALA A 847 -22.05 -26.04 39.32
C ALA A 847 -22.21 -24.57 39.01
N GLU A 848 -21.28 -24.01 38.20
CA GLU A 848 -21.35 -22.64 37.69
C GLU A 848 -22.56 -22.46 36.74
N THR A 849 -22.79 -23.42 35.85
CA THR A 849 -23.93 -23.41 34.96
C THR A 849 -25.27 -23.43 35.70
N ARG A 850 -25.37 -24.26 36.74
CA ARG A 850 -26.56 -24.35 37.60
C ARG A 850 -26.77 -23.06 38.41
N ARG A 851 -25.70 -22.47 38.94
CA ARG A 851 -25.79 -21.15 39.60
C ARG A 851 -26.36 -20.09 38.68
N ALA A 852 -25.86 -20.00 37.43
CA ALA A 852 -26.36 -19.07 36.46
C ALA A 852 -27.83 -19.35 36.04
N TRP A 853 -28.22 -20.63 35.99
CA TRP A 853 -29.60 -21.03 35.71
C TRP A 853 -30.57 -20.65 36.86
N HIS A 854 -30.18 -20.86 38.11
CA HIS A 854 -30.96 -20.45 39.28
C HIS A 854 -31.06 -18.92 39.46
N ALA A 855 -30.10 -18.16 38.94
CA ALA A 855 -30.12 -16.71 38.96
C ALA A 855 -31.10 -16.08 37.94
N ASP A 856 -31.61 -16.89 36.98
CA ASP A 856 -32.50 -16.41 35.90
C ASP A 856 -33.93 -16.98 36.11
N PRO A 857 -34.87 -16.20 36.67
CA PRO A 857 -36.25 -16.64 36.94
C PRO A 857 -37.00 -17.10 35.67
N GLY A 858 -36.69 -16.54 34.52
CA GLY A 858 -37.30 -16.89 33.23
C GLY A 858 -36.92 -18.30 32.78
N ARG A 859 -35.74 -18.75 33.07
CA ARG A 859 -35.26 -20.11 32.74
C ARG A 859 -35.83 -21.17 33.63
N MET A 860 -35.99 -20.89 34.92
CA MET A 860 -36.59 -21.83 35.88
C MET A 860 -38.03 -22.25 35.58
N THR A 861 -38.75 -21.40 34.85
CA THR A 861 -40.15 -21.66 34.48
C THR A 861 -40.33 -22.45 33.19
N SER A 862 -39.30 -22.51 32.36
CA SER A 862 -39.39 -23.04 30.98
C SER A 862 -38.49 -24.25 30.69
N ALA A 863 -37.51 -24.58 31.54
CA ALA A 863 -36.55 -25.65 31.30
C ALA A 863 -36.21 -26.45 32.58
N SER A 864 -35.78 -27.70 32.43
CA SER A 864 -35.20 -28.51 33.52
C SER A 864 -33.79 -27.98 33.87
N GLU A 865 -33.39 -28.23 35.11
CA GLU A 865 -32.03 -27.91 35.59
C GLU A 865 -30.97 -28.55 34.69
N PRO A 866 -29.91 -27.81 34.31
CA PRO A 866 -28.87 -28.36 33.44
C PRO A 866 -28.15 -29.56 34.04
N GLU A 867 -27.97 -30.59 33.24
CA GLU A 867 -27.18 -31.77 33.57
C GLU A 867 -25.77 -31.76 32.98
N VAL A 868 -25.53 -30.82 32.04
CA VAL A 868 -24.26 -30.65 31.31
C VAL A 868 -23.79 -29.21 31.48
N PRO A 869 -22.49 -28.96 31.66
CA PRO A 869 -21.96 -27.59 31.77
C PRO A 869 -22.11 -26.82 30.45
N SER A 870 -22.36 -25.53 30.54
CA SER A 870 -22.35 -24.61 29.40
C SER A 870 -20.93 -24.31 28.96
N GLY A 871 -20.73 -24.03 27.67
CA GLY A 871 -19.42 -23.63 27.13
C GLY A 871 -18.83 -22.42 27.85
N THR A 872 -19.66 -21.44 28.20
CA THR A 872 -19.23 -20.24 28.94
C THR A 872 -18.67 -20.59 30.32
N ALA A 873 -19.34 -21.54 31.05
CA ALA A 873 -18.85 -21.99 32.35
C ALA A 873 -17.54 -22.79 32.23
N MET A 874 -17.42 -23.63 31.18
CA MET A 874 -16.18 -24.34 30.88
C MET A 874 -14.99 -23.42 30.59
N ARG A 875 -15.16 -22.42 29.76
CA ARG A 875 -14.13 -21.44 29.46
C ARG A 875 -13.73 -20.60 30.65
N ARG A 876 -14.72 -20.27 31.53
CA ARG A 876 -14.47 -19.56 32.78
C ARG A 876 -13.66 -20.38 33.74
N VAL A 877 -14.04 -21.66 33.98
CA VAL A 877 -13.31 -22.55 34.85
C VAL A 877 -11.90 -22.83 34.31
N ARG A 878 -11.76 -22.99 33.00
CA ARG A 878 -10.43 -23.17 32.39
C ARG A 878 -9.52 -21.96 32.64
N GLY A 879 -10.04 -20.72 32.46
CA GLY A 879 -9.24 -19.50 32.62
C GLY A 879 -9.00 -19.06 34.05
N PHE A 880 -10.05 -19.14 34.90
CA PHE A 880 -10.01 -18.59 36.26
C PHE A 880 -9.97 -19.65 37.38
N GLY A 881 -10.15 -20.91 37.02
CA GLY A 881 -10.26 -21.97 37.99
C GLY A 881 -11.57 -21.95 38.77
N ALA A 882 -11.68 -22.84 39.77
CA ALA A 882 -12.76 -22.91 40.73
C ALA A 882 -12.24 -23.52 42.04
N GLU A 883 -13.11 -23.64 43.07
CA GLU A 883 -12.70 -24.26 44.33
C GLU A 883 -12.22 -25.69 44.06
N GLY A 884 -10.98 -25.98 44.41
CA GLY A 884 -10.30 -27.27 44.17
C GLY A 884 -9.87 -27.51 42.68
N VAL A 885 -10.07 -26.54 41.78
CA VAL A 885 -9.66 -26.64 40.36
C VAL A 885 -8.74 -25.46 40.01
N PRO A 886 -7.47 -25.72 39.66
CA PRO A 886 -6.54 -24.67 39.34
C PRO A 886 -6.95 -23.97 38.03
N ALA A 887 -6.68 -22.66 37.94
CA ALA A 887 -6.77 -21.90 36.72
C ALA A 887 -5.70 -22.36 35.72
N ARG A 888 -6.02 -22.36 34.41
CA ARG A 888 -5.12 -22.73 33.31
C ARG A 888 -5.28 -21.78 32.13
N PRO A 889 -5.06 -20.47 32.34
CA PRO A 889 -5.18 -19.49 31.25
C PRO A 889 -4.13 -19.69 30.13
N GLU A 890 -3.04 -20.43 30.45
CA GLU A 890 -2.02 -20.81 29.49
C GLU A 890 -2.50 -21.86 28.47
N THR A 891 -3.64 -22.54 28.74
CA THR A 891 -4.09 -23.66 27.92
C THR A 891 -5.27 -23.29 27.03
N GLY A 892 -5.04 -23.23 25.69
CA GLY A 892 -6.08 -23.11 24.66
C GLY A 892 -6.59 -24.47 24.18
N LEU A 893 -7.80 -24.50 23.58
CA LEU A 893 -8.39 -25.70 22.99
C LEU A 893 -8.71 -25.45 21.52
N LEU A 894 -8.03 -26.17 20.62
CA LEU A 894 -8.29 -26.18 19.17
C LEU A 894 -8.94 -27.51 18.78
N LEU A 895 -10.16 -27.43 18.26
CA LEU A 895 -10.92 -28.56 17.75
C LEU A 895 -10.98 -28.54 16.23
N LEU A 896 -10.53 -29.58 15.60
CA LEU A 896 -10.53 -29.75 14.16
C LEU A 896 -11.55 -30.80 13.74
N TYR A 897 -12.21 -30.56 12.63
CA TYR A 897 -13.25 -31.45 12.10
C TYR A 897 -12.99 -31.69 10.62
N LEU A 898 -12.89 -32.96 10.25
CA LEU A 898 -12.80 -33.40 8.87
C LEU A 898 -14.20 -33.72 8.35
N LEU A 899 -14.81 -32.75 7.67
CA LEU A 899 -16.18 -32.89 7.21
C LEU A 899 -16.26 -33.76 5.94
N ASP A 900 -17.26 -34.64 5.87
CA ASP A 900 -17.51 -35.47 4.70
C ASP A 900 -18.32 -34.70 3.65
N PRO A 901 -17.74 -34.35 2.48
CA PRO A 901 -18.45 -33.58 1.47
C PRO A 901 -19.56 -34.35 0.75
N GLU A 902 -19.57 -35.70 0.78
CA GLU A 902 -20.61 -36.51 0.14
C GLU A 902 -21.96 -36.37 0.84
N GLU A 903 -21.93 -36.19 2.16
CA GLU A 903 -23.15 -36.01 2.97
C GLU A 903 -23.59 -34.53 3.07
N SER A 904 -22.79 -33.63 2.54
CA SER A 904 -23.03 -32.17 2.62
C SER A 904 -24.03 -31.66 1.60
N GLU A 905 -24.38 -32.45 0.58
CA GLU A 905 -25.20 -32.07 -0.60
C GLU A 905 -24.52 -31.01 -1.48
N VAL A 906 -23.20 -30.74 -1.27
CA VAL A 906 -22.42 -29.79 -2.07
C VAL A 906 -21.76 -30.53 -3.24
N LYS A 907 -22.44 -30.54 -4.40
CA LYS A 907 -22.05 -31.35 -5.58
C LYS A 907 -20.62 -31.11 -6.07
N SER A 908 -20.10 -29.88 -5.94
CA SER A 908 -18.73 -29.54 -6.36
C SER A 908 -17.64 -30.23 -5.54
N LEU A 909 -17.96 -30.68 -4.34
CA LEU A 909 -17.02 -31.29 -3.40
C LEU A 909 -17.12 -32.83 -3.36
N VAL A 910 -18.16 -33.41 -3.93
CA VAL A 910 -18.36 -34.88 -3.97
C VAL A 910 -17.18 -35.56 -4.67
N GLY A 911 -16.64 -36.62 -4.05
CA GLY A 911 -15.48 -37.36 -4.55
C GLY A 911 -14.13 -36.62 -4.35
N ARG A 912 -14.14 -35.52 -3.64
CA ARG A 912 -12.92 -34.79 -3.23
C ARG A 912 -12.49 -35.16 -1.82
N GLY A 913 -11.36 -34.62 -1.34
CA GLY A 913 -10.88 -34.81 0.03
C GLY A 913 -11.85 -34.23 1.07
N PRO A 914 -11.62 -34.49 2.37
CA PRO A 914 -12.44 -33.89 3.42
C PRO A 914 -12.33 -32.37 3.45
N VAL A 915 -13.40 -31.70 3.91
CA VAL A 915 -13.38 -30.26 4.15
C VAL A 915 -12.95 -30.03 5.60
N VAL A 916 -11.87 -29.26 5.80
CA VAL A 916 -11.37 -28.97 7.14
C VAL A 916 -12.13 -27.79 7.71
N ALA A 917 -12.67 -27.98 8.91
CA ALA A 917 -13.28 -26.95 9.72
C ALA A 917 -12.64 -26.95 11.12
N PHE A 918 -12.61 -25.80 11.78
CA PHE A 918 -12.07 -25.70 13.12
C PHE A 918 -12.95 -24.90 14.08
N GLY A 919 -12.81 -25.21 15.36
CA GLY A 919 -13.34 -24.41 16.45
C GLY A 919 -12.28 -24.18 17.51
N ILE A 920 -12.19 -22.96 18.02
CA ILE A 920 -11.29 -22.58 19.10
C ILE A 920 -12.11 -22.19 20.31
N SER A 921 -11.80 -22.77 21.46
CA SER A 921 -12.35 -22.40 22.77
C SER A 921 -11.25 -21.71 23.57
N PHE A 922 -11.40 -20.40 23.77
CA PHE A 922 -10.46 -19.60 24.53
C PHE A 922 -10.78 -19.59 26.02
N PRO A 923 -9.83 -19.82 26.91
CA PRO A 923 -10.05 -19.64 28.34
C PRO A 923 -10.37 -18.18 28.68
N GLY A 924 -11.01 -17.95 29.82
CA GLY A 924 -11.10 -16.62 30.40
C GLY A 924 -9.72 -16.09 30.74
N SER A 925 -9.48 -14.80 30.59
CA SER A 925 -8.18 -14.16 30.77
C SER A 925 -8.22 -13.02 31.77
N HIS A 926 -7.17 -12.89 32.58
CA HIS A 926 -6.90 -11.72 33.42
C HIS A 926 -6.05 -10.64 32.69
N ALA A 927 -5.30 -11.02 31.66
CA ALA A 927 -4.38 -10.13 30.95
C ALA A 927 -5.11 -8.98 30.23
N GLY A 928 -6.39 -9.18 29.87
CA GLY A 928 -7.20 -8.14 29.22
C GLY A 928 -6.69 -7.68 27.85
N THR A 929 -5.81 -8.47 27.25
CA THR A 929 -5.19 -8.17 25.95
C THR A 929 -6.25 -8.01 24.87
N LYS A 930 -6.15 -6.93 24.10
CA LYS A 930 -7.04 -6.61 23.00
C LYS A 930 -6.21 -6.10 21.83
N VAL A 931 -6.51 -6.55 20.63
CA VAL A 931 -5.97 -5.98 19.41
C VAL A 931 -6.93 -4.91 18.92
N GLU A 932 -6.45 -3.68 18.76
CA GLU A 932 -7.27 -2.55 18.30
C GLU A 932 -7.14 -2.38 16.80
N TYR A 933 -8.28 -2.35 16.12
CA TYR A 933 -8.42 -1.99 14.71
C TYR A 933 -9.26 -0.74 14.55
N LYS A 934 -8.92 0.11 13.58
CA LYS A 934 -9.82 1.13 13.07
C LYS A 934 -10.58 0.54 11.90
N VAL A 935 -11.90 0.52 11.99
CA VAL A 935 -12.79 -0.07 11.01
C VAL A 935 -13.67 1.01 10.37
N ASN A 936 -14.03 0.82 9.11
CA ASN A 936 -15.02 1.70 8.47
C ASN A 936 -16.45 1.34 8.97
N ASN A 937 -17.42 2.16 8.59
CA ASN A 937 -18.82 1.94 9.00
C ASN A 937 -19.39 0.65 8.43
N VAL A 938 -18.97 0.23 7.23
CA VAL A 938 -19.47 -1.00 6.59
C VAL A 938 -19.14 -2.22 7.43
N LEU A 939 -17.88 -2.40 7.82
CA LEU A 939 -17.48 -3.52 8.68
C LEU A 939 -18.16 -3.45 10.05
N TRP A 940 -18.31 -2.26 10.62
CA TRP A 940 -19.00 -2.10 11.90
C TRP A 940 -20.47 -2.51 11.83
N GLU A 941 -21.21 -2.06 10.82
CA GLU A 941 -22.62 -2.41 10.61
C GLU A 941 -22.81 -3.89 10.33
N GLN A 942 -21.93 -4.52 9.55
CA GLN A 942 -21.96 -5.98 9.31
C GLN A 942 -21.74 -6.81 10.58
N GLN A 943 -20.88 -6.37 11.47
CA GLN A 943 -20.55 -7.13 12.68
C GLN A 943 -21.46 -6.81 13.88
N TYR A 944 -21.94 -5.59 13.99
CA TYR A 944 -22.64 -5.09 15.19
C TYR A 944 -23.99 -4.44 14.93
N GLY A 945 -24.31 -4.07 13.70
CA GLY A 945 -25.56 -3.34 13.34
C GLY A 945 -26.87 -4.13 13.57
N ALA A 946 -26.78 -5.42 13.86
CA ALA A 946 -27.97 -6.25 14.20
C ALA A 946 -28.22 -6.34 15.73
N ALA A 947 -27.45 -5.64 16.54
CA ALA A 947 -27.49 -5.73 18.01
C ALA A 947 -28.05 -4.45 18.71
N GLU A 948 -28.43 -3.40 17.95
CA GLU A 948 -29.14 -2.22 18.44
C GLU A 948 -30.64 -2.26 18.13
#